data_b1d814ba72d0c32a8a836a5e7e3eb0c9
#
_entry.id   b1d814ba72d0c32a8a836a5e7e3eb0c9
#
_cell.length_a   1.000
_cell.length_b   1.000
_cell.length_c   1.000
_cell.angle_alpha   90.00
_cell.angle_beta   90.00
_cell.angle_gamma   90.00
#
_symmetry.space_group_name_H-M   'P 1'
#
loop_
_entity.id
_entity.type
_entity.pdbx_description
1 polymer ?
#
loop_
_entity_poly.entity_id
_entity_poly.type
_entity_poly.pdbx_seq_one_letter_code
_entity_poly.pdbx_strand_id
1 'polypeptide(L)'
;MIPQISQAPGVVQLVLNFLQALEQQGFTGDTATNYADRLTMATDNSIYQLLPDAVVFPRSTADVALIARLATQERFASLVFTPRGGGTGTNGQALNQGIIVDMSRYMNRIIEINPEEGWVRVEAGVIKDQLNQYLKPYGYFFAPELSTSNRATLGGMINTDASGQGSLVYGKTSDHVLGVRAVLLGGDILDTQPMPVELAETLGKDNTASGRIYRTVLERCRDNRQLILDKFPKLNRFLTGYDLRHVFNDDLTQFDLTRVLTGSEGTLAFITEARLDITRLPKVRRLVNVKYDSFDSALRNAPFMVEAKALSVETVDSKVLNLAREDIVWHSVSDLITDVPDKEMLGLNIVEFAGDDAELIESQVTTLCQRLDELISQGEGGVIGWQLCNDLAGIERIYAMRKKAVGLLGNAKGAAKPIPFAEDTCVPPEHLADYIVEFRALLDSHGLSYGMFGHVDAGVLHVRPALDMCDPQQEILMKQISDDVVALTAKYGGLLWGEHGKGFRAEYSPAFFGEQLYAELRKVKAAFDPHNRLNPGKICPPEGVDAPMLQVDAVKRGTYDRQIPIAVRSSWRGAMECNGNGLCFNFDVKSPMCPSMKITSNRIHSPKGRATLVREWLRLLADRRVDPLRLEQELPEKRASLRSLIERTRNSWHANKGEYDFSHEVKEAMSGCLACKACSTQCPIKIDVPEFRSRFLQLYHTRYLRPVRDHLVASVESYAPLMARAPKTFNFFINQPLVRKLSEKHIGMVDLPLLSVPSLQRQLVGHRSANMTLEQLEALTPEQKAKVVLVVQDPFTSYYDAQVVADFIRLSEKLGYQPVVLPFSPNGKAQHIKGFLTRFAKTAQKTSDFLNRVAQLGIPMVGVDPALVLCYRDEYRQTLGDKRGDFHVMLVHEWLPTALEDKAVQDVSGEPWYLFGHCTEVTALPGAPAQWASVFARFGAKLESVSVGCCGMAGTYGHEVKNHANSLGIYELSWHQAMQRLPRNRCLATGYSCRSQVKRVEGNGVRHPLQALLEIIG
;
A
#
# COMPACT_ATOMS: atom_id res chain seq x y z
N MET A 1 5.21 -28.24 -19.47
CA MET A 1 5.33 -26.96 -20.22
C MET A 1 3.99 -26.26 -20.11
N ILE A 2 3.96 -24.97 -19.78
CA ILE A 2 2.71 -24.19 -19.79
C ILE A 2 2.20 -24.01 -21.22
N PRO A 3 0.87 -23.88 -21.45
CA PRO A 3 0.31 -23.59 -22.77
C PRO A 3 0.56 -22.11 -23.13
N GLN A 4 0.38 -21.78 -24.40
CA GLN A 4 0.24 -20.40 -24.85
C GLN A 4 -1.16 -19.87 -24.53
N ILE A 5 -1.23 -18.71 -23.93
CA ILE A 5 -2.49 -18.04 -23.62
C ILE A 5 -2.72 -16.95 -24.68
N SER A 6 -3.26 -17.36 -25.82
CA SER A 6 -3.41 -16.50 -27.00
C SER A 6 -4.71 -15.67 -27.01
N GLN A 7 -5.67 -15.98 -26.12
CA GLN A 7 -6.94 -15.27 -26.06
C GLN A 7 -6.93 -14.31 -24.88
N ALA A 8 -6.85 -13.00 -25.19
CA ALA A 8 -7.25 -11.95 -24.27
C ALA A 8 -8.59 -11.37 -24.75
N PRO A 9 -9.43 -10.84 -23.84
CA PRO A 9 -10.61 -10.09 -24.23
C PRO A 9 -10.23 -8.95 -25.18
N GLY A 10 -10.74 -8.97 -26.40
CA GLY A 10 -10.47 -7.94 -27.42
C GLY A 10 -10.97 -6.57 -26.97
N VAL A 11 -10.44 -5.53 -27.59
CA VAL A 11 -10.96 -4.16 -27.48
C VAL A 11 -11.89 -3.91 -28.67
N VAL A 12 -13.03 -3.31 -28.38
CA VAL A 12 -14.01 -2.97 -29.41
C VAL A 12 -13.41 -1.98 -30.40
N GLN A 13 -13.61 -2.19 -31.71
CA GLN A 13 -13.02 -1.35 -32.76
C GLN A 13 -13.37 0.13 -32.60
N LEU A 14 -14.56 0.44 -32.11
CA LEU A 14 -14.99 1.81 -31.82
C LEU A 14 -14.07 2.52 -30.83
N VAL A 15 -13.63 1.82 -29.77
CA VAL A 15 -12.68 2.34 -28.78
C VAL A 15 -11.31 2.59 -29.41
N LEU A 16 -10.82 1.66 -30.24
CA LEU A 16 -9.55 1.85 -30.96
C LEU A 16 -9.60 3.06 -31.90
N ASN A 17 -10.72 3.25 -32.61
CA ASN A 17 -10.93 4.41 -33.46
C ASN A 17 -10.97 5.72 -32.65
N PHE A 18 -11.57 5.70 -31.47
CA PHE A 18 -11.58 6.84 -30.55
C PHE A 18 -10.16 7.21 -30.08
N LEU A 19 -9.39 6.23 -29.62
CA LEU A 19 -8.02 6.46 -29.17
C LEU A 19 -7.12 6.98 -30.30
N GLN A 20 -7.26 6.44 -31.50
CA GLN A 20 -6.54 6.95 -32.68
C GLN A 20 -6.92 8.39 -33.01
N ALA A 21 -8.21 8.73 -32.94
CA ALA A 21 -8.67 10.11 -33.14
C ALA A 21 -8.14 11.05 -32.06
N LEU A 22 -8.04 10.56 -30.81
CA LEU A 22 -7.49 11.30 -29.68
C LEU A 22 -6.01 11.66 -29.91
N GLU A 23 -5.19 10.68 -30.32
CA GLU A 23 -3.78 10.90 -30.68
C GLU A 23 -3.63 11.89 -31.84
N GLN A 24 -4.43 11.74 -32.91
CA GLN A 24 -4.39 12.61 -34.09
C GLN A 24 -4.75 14.07 -33.78
N GLN A 25 -5.53 14.32 -32.72
CA GLN A 25 -5.90 15.67 -32.30
C GLN A 25 -4.98 16.25 -31.23
N GLY A 26 -3.83 15.61 -30.97
CA GLY A 26 -2.78 16.16 -30.09
C GLY A 26 -2.94 15.86 -28.61
N PHE A 27 -3.58 14.75 -28.27
CA PHE A 27 -3.58 14.25 -26.88
C PHE A 27 -2.14 14.04 -26.39
N THR A 28 -1.81 14.65 -25.27
CA THR A 28 -0.45 14.59 -24.72
C THR A 28 -0.23 13.47 -23.68
N GLY A 29 -1.32 12.85 -23.25
CA GLY A 29 -1.31 11.77 -22.27
C GLY A 29 -0.97 10.40 -22.85
N ASP A 30 -1.13 9.36 -22.05
CA ASP A 30 -0.93 7.97 -22.47
C ASP A 30 -2.27 7.26 -22.69
N THR A 31 -2.28 6.25 -23.56
CA THR A 31 -3.41 5.35 -23.78
C THR A 31 -2.98 3.91 -23.54
N ALA A 32 -3.86 3.07 -23.01
CA ALA A 32 -3.58 1.66 -22.76
C ALA A 32 -4.77 0.77 -23.12
N THR A 33 -4.50 -0.22 -23.98
CA THR A 33 -5.48 -1.20 -24.48
C THR A 33 -5.07 -2.64 -24.23
N ASN A 34 -3.84 -2.88 -23.79
CA ASN A 34 -3.36 -4.22 -23.46
C ASN A 34 -4.14 -4.81 -22.26
N TYR A 35 -4.22 -6.13 -22.22
CA TYR A 35 -5.06 -6.80 -21.24
C TYR A 35 -4.57 -6.56 -19.80
N ALA A 36 -3.26 -6.52 -19.58
CA ALA A 36 -2.69 -6.28 -18.25
C ALA A 36 -3.07 -4.91 -17.66
N ASP A 37 -3.02 -3.83 -18.46
CA ASP A 37 -3.42 -2.50 -17.99
C ASP A 37 -4.91 -2.44 -17.68
N ARG A 38 -5.74 -2.95 -18.58
CA ARG A 38 -7.20 -3.02 -18.41
C ARG A 38 -7.58 -3.83 -17.17
N LEU A 39 -6.97 -4.99 -16.99
CA LEU A 39 -7.22 -5.88 -15.86
C LEU A 39 -6.80 -5.25 -14.53
N THR A 40 -5.68 -4.53 -14.50
CA THR A 40 -5.23 -3.82 -13.30
C THR A 40 -6.21 -2.72 -12.88
N MET A 41 -6.88 -2.10 -13.85
CA MET A 41 -7.92 -1.09 -13.61
C MET A 41 -9.32 -1.70 -13.41
N ALA A 42 -9.50 -2.99 -13.67
CA ALA A 42 -10.76 -3.72 -13.45
C ALA A 42 -11.14 -3.88 -11.97
N THR A 43 -10.23 -3.58 -11.06
CA THR A 43 -10.41 -3.70 -9.60
C THR A 43 -10.01 -2.43 -8.87
N ASP A 44 -10.67 -2.14 -7.76
CA ASP A 44 -10.32 -1.10 -6.79
C ASP A 44 -10.16 -1.69 -5.37
N ASN A 45 -10.55 -0.98 -4.33
CA ASN A 45 -10.55 -1.50 -2.96
C ASN A 45 -11.86 -2.23 -2.60
N SER A 46 -12.82 -2.30 -3.52
CA SER A 46 -14.07 -3.07 -3.35
C SER A 46 -13.88 -4.55 -3.67
N ILE A 47 -14.94 -5.30 -3.50
CA ILE A 47 -15.00 -6.72 -3.87
C ILE A 47 -15.28 -6.95 -5.36
N TYR A 48 -15.68 -5.91 -6.10
CA TYR A 48 -16.13 -5.99 -7.49
C TYR A 48 -14.99 -6.05 -8.49
N GLN A 49 -15.31 -6.54 -9.70
CA GLN A 49 -14.39 -6.57 -10.83
C GLN A 49 -15.15 -6.33 -12.13
N LEU A 50 -14.86 -5.19 -12.80
CA LEU A 50 -15.38 -4.86 -14.13
C LEU A 50 -14.22 -4.51 -15.04
N LEU A 51 -14.07 -5.25 -16.15
CA LEU A 51 -12.99 -5.02 -17.11
C LEU A 51 -13.32 -3.82 -18.01
N PRO A 52 -12.53 -2.73 -17.98
CA PRO A 52 -12.72 -1.62 -18.92
C PRO A 52 -12.26 -1.96 -20.32
N ASP A 53 -12.78 -1.24 -21.31
CA ASP A 53 -12.35 -1.39 -22.70
C ASP A 53 -10.97 -0.76 -22.96
N ALA A 54 -10.69 0.37 -22.32
CA ALA A 54 -9.39 1.04 -22.40
C ALA A 54 -9.15 1.92 -21.17
N VAL A 55 -7.92 2.39 -21.04
CA VAL A 55 -7.53 3.37 -20.03
C VAL A 55 -6.81 4.52 -20.72
N VAL A 56 -7.14 5.76 -20.37
CA VAL A 56 -6.44 6.97 -20.80
C VAL A 56 -5.91 7.73 -19.59
N PHE A 57 -4.73 8.33 -19.73
CA PHE A 57 -4.01 9.02 -18.65
C PHE A 57 -3.72 10.46 -19.10
N PRO A 58 -4.65 11.41 -18.92
CA PRO A 58 -4.46 12.80 -19.31
C PRO A 58 -3.35 13.48 -18.48
N ARG A 59 -2.70 14.50 -19.07
CA ARG A 59 -1.66 15.30 -18.40
C ARG A 59 -2.15 16.68 -17.96
N SER A 60 -3.31 17.10 -18.48
CA SER A 60 -3.83 18.45 -18.26
C SER A 60 -5.35 18.50 -18.39
N THR A 61 -5.93 19.60 -17.90
CA THR A 61 -7.34 19.94 -18.15
C THR A 61 -7.65 19.99 -19.66
N ALA A 62 -6.71 20.44 -20.51
CA ALA A 62 -6.87 20.48 -21.97
C ALA A 62 -7.00 19.08 -22.57
N ASP A 63 -6.22 18.10 -22.10
CA ASP A 63 -6.35 16.70 -22.50
C ASP A 63 -7.73 16.14 -22.14
N VAL A 64 -8.23 16.43 -20.92
CA VAL A 64 -9.56 15.99 -20.48
C VAL A 64 -10.65 16.66 -21.35
N ALA A 65 -10.51 17.94 -21.67
CA ALA A 65 -11.43 18.66 -22.55
C ALA A 65 -11.43 18.07 -23.97
N LEU A 66 -10.27 17.63 -24.47
CA LEU A 66 -10.17 16.94 -25.75
C LEU A 66 -10.90 15.58 -25.74
N ILE A 67 -10.72 14.77 -24.69
CA ILE A 67 -11.46 13.52 -24.50
C ILE A 67 -12.96 13.79 -24.53
N ALA A 68 -13.43 14.75 -23.73
CA ALA A 68 -14.84 15.09 -23.58
C ALA A 68 -15.46 15.64 -24.88
N ARG A 69 -14.71 16.44 -25.66
CA ARG A 69 -15.14 16.98 -26.94
C ARG A 69 -15.27 15.91 -28.00
N LEU A 70 -14.26 15.06 -28.14
CA LEU A 70 -14.31 13.92 -29.05
C LEU A 70 -15.45 12.98 -28.73
N ALA A 71 -15.72 12.76 -27.46
CA ALA A 71 -16.79 11.91 -26.98
C ALA A 71 -18.18 12.31 -27.53
N THR A 72 -18.42 13.57 -27.83
CA THR A 72 -19.73 14.06 -28.33
C THR A 72 -19.90 13.92 -29.86
N GLN A 73 -18.87 13.52 -30.59
CA GLN A 73 -19.04 13.21 -32.01
C GLN A 73 -19.99 12.02 -32.19
N GLU A 74 -20.91 12.10 -33.13
CA GLU A 74 -21.95 11.10 -33.38
C GLU A 74 -21.40 9.67 -33.46
N ARG A 75 -20.28 9.49 -34.16
CA ARG A 75 -19.59 8.19 -34.28
C ARG A 75 -19.11 7.59 -32.95
N PHE A 76 -18.99 8.39 -31.91
CA PHE A 76 -18.53 7.97 -30.57
C PHE A 76 -19.62 8.08 -29.50
N ALA A 77 -20.85 8.34 -29.88
CA ALA A 77 -21.97 8.59 -28.98
C ALA A 77 -22.29 7.46 -28.00
N SER A 78 -21.92 6.22 -28.32
CA SER A 78 -22.15 5.05 -27.44
C SER A 78 -21.01 4.80 -26.45
N LEU A 79 -19.89 5.52 -26.52
CA LEU A 79 -18.78 5.34 -25.59
C LEU A 79 -19.11 5.91 -24.22
N VAL A 80 -18.67 5.19 -23.21
CA VAL A 80 -18.86 5.48 -21.78
C VAL A 80 -17.52 5.81 -21.14
N PHE A 81 -17.49 6.79 -20.26
CA PHE A 81 -16.27 7.26 -19.60
C PHE A 81 -16.43 7.25 -18.08
N THR A 82 -15.38 6.84 -17.39
CA THR A 82 -15.36 6.85 -15.92
C THR A 82 -14.08 7.51 -15.42
N PRO A 83 -14.15 8.65 -14.73
CA PRO A 83 -12.98 9.23 -14.08
C PRO A 83 -12.51 8.36 -12.92
N ARG A 84 -11.20 8.30 -12.73
CA ARG A 84 -10.58 7.51 -11.67
C ARG A 84 -9.44 8.26 -11.00
N GLY A 85 -9.46 8.24 -9.66
CA GLY A 85 -8.37 8.69 -8.81
C GLY A 85 -7.58 7.53 -8.22
N GLY A 86 -7.41 7.50 -6.89
CA GLY A 86 -6.67 6.47 -6.17
C GLY A 86 -7.23 5.05 -6.29
N GLY A 87 -8.52 4.89 -6.55
CA GLY A 87 -9.21 3.59 -6.53
C GLY A 87 -9.24 3.01 -5.11
N THR A 88 -9.43 3.87 -4.12
CA THR A 88 -9.45 3.51 -2.69
C THR A 88 -10.86 3.32 -2.13
N GLY A 89 -11.90 3.69 -2.89
CA GLY A 89 -13.29 3.48 -2.52
C GLY A 89 -13.65 2.00 -2.36
N THR A 90 -14.53 1.70 -1.41
CA THR A 90 -14.90 0.33 -1.03
C THR A 90 -16.15 -0.19 -1.75
N ASN A 91 -16.83 0.67 -2.51
CA ASN A 91 -18.12 0.36 -3.13
C ASN A 91 -18.09 0.33 -4.67
N GLY A 92 -16.89 0.32 -5.29
CA GLY A 92 -16.75 0.18 -6.75
C GLY A 92 -17.02 1.46 -7.54
N GLN A 93 -16.96 2.64 -6.94
CA GLN A 93 -17.24 3.92 -7.62
C GLN A 93 -16.40 4.12 -8.88
N ALA A 94 -15.14 3.68 -8.84
CA ALA A 94 -14.16 3.86 -9.91
C ALA A 94 -14.15 2.73 -10.96
N LEU A 95 -15.14 1.83 -10.94
CA LEU A 95 -15.22 0.68 -11.84
C LEU A 95 -16.32 0.85 -12.88
N ASN A 96 -15.98 0.58 -14.14
CA ASN A 96 -16.93 0.51 -15.24
C ASN A 96 -16.32 -0.28 -16.42
N GLN A 97 -17.15 -0.61 -17.41
CA GLN A 97 -16.72 -1.35 -18.62
C GLN A 97 -16.18 -0.45 -19.74
N GLY A 98 -16.53 0.84 -19.78
CA GLY A 98 -16.09 1.76 -20.82
C GLY A 98 -14.62 2.20 -20.72
N ILE A 99 -14.34 3.43 -21.05
CA ILE A 99 -13.00 4.02 -21.01
C ILE A 99 -12.76 4.63 -19.62
N ILE A 100 -11.76 4.13 -18.90
CA ILE A 100 -11.31 4.72 -17.64
C ILE A 100 -10.41 5.92 -17.94
N VAL A 101 -10.70 7.06 -17.33
CA VAL A 101 -9.89 8.28 -17.39
C VAL A 101 -9.15 8.44 -16.06
N ASP A 102 -7.90 7.99 -16.00
CA ASP A 102 -7.10 8.01 -14.76
C ASP A 102 -6.41 9.35 -14.56
N MET A 103 -6.94 10.14 -13.62
CA MET A 103 -6.42 11.47 -13.27
C MET A 103 -5.18 11.41 -12.37
N SER A 104 -4.85 10.25 -11.80
CA SER A 104 -3.85 10.15 -10.73
C SER A 104 -2.41 10.08 -11.22
N ARG A 105 -2.17 9.63 -12.47
CA ARG A 105 -0.82 9.39 -12.97
C ARG A 105 -0.03 10.67 -13.19
N TYR A 106 -0.64 11.70 -13.78
CA TYR A 106 0.03 12.91 -14.22
C TYR A 106 -0.53 14.21 -13.65
N MET A 107 -1.83 14.25 -13.34
CA MET A 107 -2.49 15.47 -12.85
C MET A 107 -2.38 15.57 -11.32
N ASN A 108 -1.17 15.71 -10.79
CA ASN A 108 -0.87 15.64 -9.36
C ASN A 108 -0.01 16.81 -8.84
N ARG A 109 -0.13 17.97 -9.48
CA ARG A 109 0.58 19.18 -9.07
C ARG A 109 -0.22 19.97 -8.03
N ILE A 110 0.48 20.48 -7.03
CA ILE A 110 0.00 21.58 -6.17
C ILE A 110 0.31 22.85 -6.93
N ILE A 111 -0.74 23.58 -7.36
CA ILE A 111 -0.60 24.66 -8.33
C ILE A 111 -0.21 25.95 -7.63
N GLU A 112 -0.90 26.28 -6.54
CA GLU A 112 -0.80 27.56 -5.85
C GLU A 112 -1.25 27.43 -4.40
N ILE A 113 -0.62 28.20 -3.50
CA ILE A 113 -1.05 28.33 -2.10
C ILE A 113 -1.15 29.81 -1.75
N ASN A 114 -2.19 30.20 -1.01
CA ASN A 114 -2.33 31.50 -0.37
C ASN A 114 -2.53 31.29 1.15
N PRO A 115 -1.45 31.30 1.94
CA PRO A 115 -1.54 31.11 3.39
C PRO A 115 -2.22 32.27 4.12
N GLU A 116 -2.23 33.48 3.53
CA GLU A 116 -2.86 34.66 4.14
C GLU A 116 -4.38 34.54 4.09
N GLU A 117 -4.92 34.10 2.97
CA GLU A 117 -6.34 33.83 2.79
C GLU A 117 -6.78 32.41 3.18
N GLY A 118 -5.82 31.52 3.51
CA GLY A 118 -6.10 30.18 4.00
C GLY A 118 -6.58 29.19 2.94
N TRP A 119 -6.05 29.23 1.70
CA TRP A 119 -6.46 28.30 0.64
C TRP A 119 -5.30 27.75 -0.20
N VAL A 120 -5.55 26.64 -0.87
CA VAL A 120 -4.64 26.02 -1.82
C VAL A 120 -5.40 25.57 -3.09
N ARG A 121 -4.75 25.67 -4.26
CA ARG A 121 -5.26 25.15 -5.53
C ARG A 121 -4.44 23.95 -5.97
N VAL A 122 -5.12 22.86 -6.31
CA VAL A 122 -4.51 21.56 -6.60
C VAL A 122 -5.15 20.89 -7.81
N GLU A 123 -4.39 20.05 -8.52
CA GLU A 123 -4.94 19.12 -9.50
C GLU A 123 -5.61 17.92 -8.81
N ALA A 124 -6.57 17.29 -9.49
CA ALA A 124 -7.40 16.22 -8.96
C ALA A 124 -6.62 14.96 -8.50
N GLY A 125 -5.44 14.71 -9.07
CA GLY A 125 -4.59 13.56 -8.75
C GLY A 125 -3.65 13.76 -7.56
N VAL A 126 -3.60 14.94 -6.94
CA VAL A 126 -2.81 15.18 -5.73
C VAL A 126 -3.30 14.28 -4.60
N ILE A 127 -2.39 13.63 -3.89
CA ILE A 127 -2.70 12.76 -2.77
C ILE A 127 -2.82 13.60 -1.47
N LYS A 128 -3.79 13.28 -0.61
CA LYS A 128 -4.05 14.04 0.61
C LYS A 128 -2.81 14.23 1.50
N ASP A 129 -2.09 13.16 1.81
CA ASP A 129 -0.89 13.27 2.64
C ASP A 129 0.27 13.98 1.93
N GLN A 130 0.34 13.94 0.60
CA GLN A 130 1.25 14.77 -0.19
C GLN A 130 0.93 16.25 0.01
N LEU A 131 -0.35 16.61 -0.04
CA LEU A 131 -0.79 17.98 0.25
C LEU A 131 -0.44 18.38 1.68
N ASN A 132 -0.74 17.55 2.67
CA ASN A 132 -0.44 17.85 4.08
C ASN A 132 1.06 18.00 4.35
N GLN A 133 1.89 17.19 3.68
CA GLN A 133 3.35 17.35 3.75
C GLN A 133 3.80 18.70 3.18
N TYR A 134 3.18 19.14 2.09
CA TYR A 134 3.45 20.44 1.47
C TYR A 134 2.97 21.62 2.35
N LEU A 135 1.80 21.51 2.99
CA LEU A 135 1.21 22.55 3.82
C LEU A 135 1.88 22.72 5.20
N LYS A 136 2.47 21.65 5.74
CA LYS A 136 3.06 21.62 7.08
C LYS A 136 4.06 22.76 7.37
N PRO A 137 5.00 23.13 6.47
CA PRO A 137 5.91 24.26 6.70
C PRO A 137 5.23 25.61 6.83
N TYR A 138 4.00 25.74 6.29
CA TYR A 138 3.19 26.96 6.40
C TYR A 138 2.30 26.96 7.66
N GLY A 139 2.31 25.89 8.46
CA GLY A 139 1.48 25.74 9.65
C GLY A 139 0.04 25.34 9.37
N TYR A 140 -0.24 24.72 8.20
CA TYR A 140 -1.56 24.31 7.76
C TYR A 140 -1.64 22.83 7.43
N PHE A 141 -2.86 22.32 7.34
CA PHE A 141 -3.20 21.00 6.83
C PHE A 141 -4.61 21.01 6.19
N PHE A 142 -4.89 20.02 5.37
CA PHE A 142 -6.22 19.74 4.84
C PHE A 142 -6.92 18.78 5.80
N ALA A 143 -7.96 19.27 6.47
CA ALA A 143 -8.52 18.64 7.66
C ALA A 143 -9.30 17.34 7.41
N PRO A 144 -10.12 17.16 6.33
CA PRO A 144 -10.87 15.92 6.15
C PRO A 144 -9.96 14.70 6.17
N GLU A 145 -10.16 13.79 7.14
CA GLU A 145 -9.28 12.62 7.36
C GLU A 145 -9.86 11.35 6.73
N LEU A 146 -9.01 10.41 6.38
CA LEU A 146 -9.39 9.06 5.92
C LEU A 146 -8.26 8.06 6.11
N SER A 147 -8.60 6.78 6.26
CA SER A 147 -7.62 5.70 6.48
C SER A 147 -6.68 5.48 5.27
N THR A 148 -7.05 5.94 4.10
CA THR A 148 -6.29 5.81 2.85
C THR A 148 -5.56 7.08 2.44
N SER A 149 -5.40 8.05 3.35
CA SER A 149 -4.86 9.40 3.11
C SER A 149 -3.54 9.43 2.33
N ASN A 150 -2.68 8.43 2.51
CA ASN A 150 -1.39 8.31 1.83
C ASN A 150 -1.47 7.86 0.35
N ARG A 151 -2.68 7.62 -0.19
CA ARG A 151 -2.92 7.15 -1.56
C ARG A 151 -4.26 7.57 -2.16
N ALA A 152 -5.16 8.17 -1.37
CA ALA A 152 -6.40 8.76 -1.86
C ALA A 152 -6.09 10.11 -2.52
N THR A 153 -6.64 10.33 -3.71
CA THR A 153 -6.49 11.59 -4.44
C THR A 153 -7.55 12.61 -4.03
N LEU A 154 -7.23 13.89 -4.08
CA LEU A 154 -8.18 14.95 -3.74
C LEU A 154 -9.41 14.95 -4.66
N GLY A 155 -9.23 14.72 -5.96
CA GLY A 155 -10.37 14.54 -6.89
C GLY A 155 -11.26 13.35 -6.51
N GLY A 156 -10.67 12.25 -6.00
CA GLY A 156 -11.42 11.12 -5.45
C GLY A 156 -12.17 11.50 -4.17
N MET A 157 -11.55 12.23 -3.25
CA MET A 157 -12.18 12.73 -2.01
C MET A 157 -13.35 13.66 -2.31
N ILE A 158 -13.19 14.58 -3.26
CA ILE A 158 -14.25 15.48 -3.70
C ILE A 158 -15.41 14.69 -4.32
N ASN A 159 -15.11 13.74 -5.21
CA ASN A 159 -16.15 12.95 -5.86
C ASN A 159 -16.93 12.02 -4.92
N THR A 160 -16.36 11.66 -3.77
CA THR A 160 -17.06 10.86 -2.74
C THR A 160 -17.52 11.68 -1.55
N ASP A 161 -17.22 12.98 -1.50
CA ASP A 161 -17.43 13.85 -0.32
C ASP A 161 -16.85 13.20 0.94
N ALA A 162 -15.59 12.73 0.84
CA ALA A 162 -14.97 11.91 1.87
C ALA A 162 -14.87 12.64 3.21
N SER A 163 -15.11 11.88 4.27
CA SER A 163 -14.96 12.33 5.66
C SER A 163 -14.34 11.21 6.50
N GLY A 164 -14.05 11.50 7.75
CA GLY A 164 -13.45 10.51 8.67
C GLY A 164 -13.26 11.13 10.05
N GLN A 165 -12.22 10.71 10.74
CA GLN A 165 -11.87 11.15 12.07
C GLN A 165 -11.90 12.70 12.20
N GLY A 166 -12.53 13.21 13.25
CA GLY A 166 -12.61 14.64 13.53
C GLY A 166 -13.63 15.42 12.70
N SER A 167 -14.45 14.75 11.87
CA SER A 167 -15.44 15.45 11.02
C SER A 167 -16.53 16.16 11.80
N LEU A 168 -16.75 15.78 13.06
CA LEU A 168 -17.71 16.49 13.92
C LEU A 168 -17.31 17.98 14.11
N VAL A 169 -16.00 18.24 14.17
CA VAL A 169 -15.43 19.59 14.34
C VAL A 169 -14.98 20.17 13.00
N TYR A 170 -14.27 19.37 12.18
CA TYR A 170 -13.68 19.86 10.93
C TYR A 170 -14.61 19.76 9.72
N GLY A 171 -15.71 19.01 9.80
CA GLY A 171 -16.60 18.80 8.66
C GLY A 171 -16.11 17.75 7.67
N LYS A 172 -16.74 17.72 6.49
CA LYS A 172 -16.47 16.84 5.37
C LYS A 172 -15.64 17.55 4.30
N THR A 173 -15.27 16.83 3.25
CA THR A 173 -14.55 17.40 2.09
C THR A 173 -15.32 18.58 1.48
N SER A 174 -16.65 18.47 1.33
CA SER A 174 -17.50 19.54 0.78
C SER A 174 -17.44 20.85 1.58
N ASP A 175 -17.15 20.79 2.87
CA ASP A 175 -17.04 21.98 3.71
C ASP A 175 -15.71 22.74 3.50
N HIS A 176 -14.74 22.08 2.84
CA HIS A 176 -13.43 22.64 2.53
C HIS A 176 -13.20 22.90 1.03
N VAL A 177 -14.19 22.63 0.17
CA VAL A 177 -14.07 22.90 -1.27
C VAL A 177 -14.61 24.28 -1.58
N LEU A 178 -13.72 25.25 -1.81
CA LEU A 178 -14.07 26.63 -2.18
C LEU A 178 -14.48 26.75 -3.65
N GLY A 179 -14.15 25.78 -4.48
CA GLY A 179 -14.52 25.73 -5.88
C GLY A 179 -13.80 24.62 -6.61
N VAL A 180 -14.36 24.21 -7.74
CA VAL A 180 -13.76 23.20 -8.61
C VAL A 180 -13.71 23.68 -10.05
N ARG A 181 -12.68 23.23 -10.77
CA ARG A 181 -12.64 23.26 -12.25
C ARG A 181 -13.02 21.90 -12.76
N ALA A 182 -14.14 21.83 -13.47
CA ALA A 182 -14.68 20.64 -14.05
C ALA A 182 -14.76 20.74 -15.58
N VAL A 183 -14.64 19.61 -16.26
CA VAL A 183 -14.84 19.49 -17.70
C VAL A 183 -16.13 18.73 -17.96
N LEU A 184 -17.06 19.37 -18.67
CA LEU A 184 -18.34 18.78 -19.09
C LEU A 184 -18.14 17.87 -20.31
N LEU A 185 -19.05 16.91 -20.54
CA LEU A 185 -19.17 16.28 -21.86
C LEU A 185 -19.45 17.35 -22.92
N GLY A 186 -18.58 17.41 -23.94
CA GLY A 186 -18.52 18.50 -24.91
C GLY A 186 -17.21 19.27 -24.85
N GLY A 187 -16.52 19.19 -23.73
CA GLY A 187 -15.20 19.79 -23.52
C GLY A 187 -15.26 21.20 -22.93
N ASP A 188 -16.46 21.71 -22.61
CA ASP A 188 -16.61 22.98 -21.93
C ASP A 188 -16.07 22.92 -20.50
N ILE A 189 -15.39 23.97 -20.08
CA ILE A 189 -14.87 24.11 -18.73
C ILE A 189 -15.91 24.81 -17.87
N LEU A 190 -16.23 24.24 -16.73
CA LEU A 190 -17.12 24.77 -15.71
C LEU A 190 -16.30 25.06 -14.45
N ASP A 191 -16.07 26.32 -14.15
CA ASP A 191 -15.49 26.77 -12.90
C ASP A 191 -16.61 27.11 -11.93
N THR A 192 -16.59 26.54 -10.73
CA THR A 192 -17.62 26.75 -9.72
C THR A 192 -17.05 27.36 -8.45
N GLN A 193 -17.88 28.15 -7.78
CA GLN A 193 -17.67 28.72 -6.45
C GLN A 193 -18.99 29.22 -5.89
N PRO A 194 -19.10 29.41 -4.56
CA PRO A 194 -20.26 30.10 -3.99
C PRO A 194 -20.44 31.50 -4.61
N MET A 195 -21.67 31.88 -4.93
CA MET A 195 -22.00 33.15 -5.55
C MET A 195 -23.38 33.67 -5.10
N PRO A 196 -23.68 34.99 -5.23
CA PRO A 196 -25.02 35.52 -5.05
C PRO A 196 -26.01 34.83 -6.01
N VAL A 197 -27.24 34.60 -5.52
CA VAL A 197 -28.28 33.90 -6.31
C VAL A 197 -28.60 34.64 -7.60
N GLU A 198 -28.61 35.99 -7.59
CA GLU A 198 -28.89 36.81 -8.78
C GLU A 198 -27.86 36.59 -9.89
N LEU A 199 -26.58 36.36 -9.53
CA LEU A 199 -25.54 36.04 -10.49
C LEU A 199 -25.78 34.63 -11.10
N ALA A 200 -26.12 33.66 -10.26
CA ALA A 200 -26.45 32.31 -10.74
C ALA A 200 -27.69 32.30 -11.66
N GLU A 201 -28.73 33.10 -11.33
CA GLU A 201 -29.89 33.29 -12.20
C GLU A 201 -29.51 33.90 -13.55
N THR A 202 -28.57 34.85 -13.55
CA THR A 202 -28.08 35.48 -14.78
C THR A 202 -27.36 34.49 -15.63
N LEU A 203 -26.45 33.69 -15.07
CA LEU A 203 -25.77 32.59 -15.76
C LEU A 203 -26.77 31.56 -16.28
N GLY A 204 -27.84 31.28 -15.54
CA GLY A 204 -28.90 30.35 -15.94
C GLY A 204 -29.71 30.80 -17.19
N LYS A 205 -29.64 32.07 -17.59
CA LYS A 205 -30.29 32.59 -18.78
C LYS A 205 -29.52 32.27 -20.07
N ASP A 206 -28.24 31.96 -19.95
CA ASP A 206 -27.41 31.62 -21.10
C ASP A 206 -27.86 30.33 -21.79
N ASN A 207 -27.83 30.32 -23.13
CA ASN A 207 -28.19 29.16 -23.93
C ASN A 207 -26.98 28.24 -24.16
N THR A 208 -26.21 27.99 -23.09
CA THR A 208 -25.03 27.11 -23.05
C THR A 208 -25.31 25.87 -22.19
N ALA A 209 -24.41 24.89 -22.24
CA ALA A 209 -24.48 23.75 -21.36
C ALA A 209 -24.40 24.18 -19.87
N SER A 210 -23.49 25.09 -19.54
CA SER A 210 -23.38 25.65 -18.18
C SER A 210 -24.64 26.38 -17.76
N GLY A 211 -25.21 27.25 -18.65
CA GLY A 211 -26.46 27.97 -18.35
C GLY A 211 -27.64 27.03 -18.08
N ARG A 212 -27.77 25.96 -18.87
CA ARG A 212 -28.77 24.91 -18.60
C ARG A 212 -28.57 24.27 -17.22
N ILE A 213 -27.33 23.97 -16.84
CA ILE A 213 -27.01 23.38 -15.54
C ILE A 213 -27.42 24.34 -14.40
N TYR A 214 -26.96 25.60 -14.45
CA TYR A 214 -27.33 26.61 -13.44
C TYR A 214 -28.84 26.74 -13.31
N ARG A 215 -29.56 26.92 -14.41
CA ARG A 215 -31.02 27.02 -14.42
C ARG A 215 -31.67 25.79 -13.79
N THR A 216 -31.31 24.60 -14.23
CA THR A 216 -31.93 23.35 -13.73
C THR A 216 -31.69 23.19 -12.22
N VAL A 217 -30.46 23.35 -11.75
CA VAL A 217 -30.16 23.16 -10.33
C VAL A 217 -30.85 24.22 -9.46
N LEU A 218 -30.83 25.50 -9.89
CA LEU A 218 -31.55 26.58 -9.22
C LEU A 218 -33.04 26.28 -9.07
N GLU A 219 -33.71 25.98 -10.19
CA GLU A 219 -35.17 25.70 -10.21
C GLU A 219 -35.51 24.48 -9.35
N ARG A 220 -34.79 23.34 -9.56
CA ARG A 220 -35.11 22.10 -8.83
C ARG A 220 -34.86 22.22 -7.34
N CYS A 221 -33.81 22.90 -6.90
CA CYS A 221 -33.52 23.06 -5.46
C CYS A 221 -34.45 24.07 -4.81
N ARG A 222 -34.86 25.13 -5.52
CA ARG A 222 -35.81 26.14 -5.03
C ARG A 222 -37.24 25.58 -4.94
N ASP A 223 -37.74 25.00 -6.02
CA ASP A 223 -39.12 24.51 -6.11
C ASP A 223 -39.40 23.35 -5.14
N ASN A 224 -38.36 22.54 -4.82
CA ASN A 224 -38.49 21.40 -3.95
C ASN A 224 -37.78 21.60 -2.58
N ARG A 225 -37.53 22.86 -2.18
CA ARG A 225 -36.70 23.17 -0.98
C ARG A 225 -37.22 22.47 0.27
N GLN A 226 -38.53 22.51 0.53
CA GLN A 226 -39.09 21.87 1.71
C GLN A 226 -38.93 20.35 1.68
N LEU A 227 -39.20 19.71 0.54
CA LEU A 227 -39.03 18.28 0.37
C LEU A 227 -37.56 17.85 0.57
N ILE A 228 -36.63 18.65 0.04
CA ILE A 228 -35.19 18.42 0.22
C ILE A 228 -34.83 18.51 1.71
N LEU A 229 -35.25 19.57 2.42
CA LEU A 229 -34.96 19.75 3.83
C LEU A 229 -35.57 18.66 4.73
N ASP A 230 -36.71 18.10 4.32
CA ASP A 230 -37.40 17.02 5.06
C ASP A 230 -36.75 15.66 4.84
N LYS A 231 -36.22 15.40 3.65
CA LYS A 231 -35.70 14.10 3.26
C LYS A 231 -34.19 13.94 3.40
N PHE A 232 -33.42 15.03 3.24
CA PHE A 232 -31.97 14.96 3.41
C PHE A 232 -31.60 14.76 4.89
N PRO A 233 -30.66 13.88 5.20
CA PRO A 233 -30.33 13.54 6.58
C PRO A 233 -29.88 14.77 7.38
N LYS A 234 -30.29 14.80 8.66
CA LYS A 234 -29.83 15.79 9.66
C LYS A 234 -28.69 15.22 10.51
N LEU A 235 -27.84 14.45 9.89
CA LEU A 235 -26.66 13.80 10.49
C LEU A 235 -25.40 14.59 10.15
N ASN A 236 -24.37 14.48 10.96
CA ASN A 236 -23.08 15.08 10.67
C ASN A 236 -22.44 14.44 9.43
N ARG A 237 -22.57 13.13 9.31
CA ARG A 237 -22.05 12.35 8.18
C ARG A 237 -23.17 11.76 7.36
N PHE A 238 -23.21 12.17 6.10
CA PHE A 238 -24.12 11.60 5.12
C PHE A 238 -23.59 11.83 3.71
N LEU A 239 -23.76 10.86 2.85
CA LEU A 239 -23.44 10.96 1.43
C LEU A 239 -24.70 10.66 0.61
N THR A 240 -25.26 11.70 0.02
CA THR A 240 -26.50 11.60 -0.77
C THR A 240 -26.27 11.50 -2.27
N GLY A 241 -25.01 11.63 -2.70
CA GLY A 241 -24.63 11.83 -4.08
C GLY A 241 -24.70 13.32 -4.41
N TYR A 242 -25.73 13.76 -5.12
CA TYR A 242 -25.91 15.20 -5.40
C TYR A 242 -26.47 15.88 -4.14
N ASP A 243 -25.68 16.74 -3.52
CA ASP A 243 -26.10 17.47 -2.33
C ASP A 243 -26.98 18.67 -2.69
N LEU A 244 -28.27 18.41 -2.85
CA LEU A 244 -29.26 19.46 -3.17
C LEU A 244 -29.59 20.35 -1.99
N ARG A 245 -29.30 19.90 -0.75
CA ARG A 245 -29.59 20.64 0.48
C ARG A 245 -28.76 21.89 0.63
N HIS A 246 -27.46 21.78 0.39
CA HIS A 246 -26.52 22.86 0.63
C HIS A 246 -26.17 23.68 -0.62
N VAL A 247 -26.90 23.48 -1.72
CA VAL A 247 -26.85 24.36 -2.90
C VAL A 247 -27.20 25.79 -2.55
N PHE A 248 -28.14 26.00 -1.63
CA PHE A 248 -28.47 27.31 -1.05
C PHE A 248 -28.08 27.35 0.41
N ASN A 249 -27.69 28.56 0.87
CA ASN A 249 -27.67 28.89 2.28
C ASN A 249 -29.10 29.01 2.84
N ASP A 250 -29.24 29.18 4.17
CA ASP A 250 -30.55 29.13 4.81
C ASP A 250 -31.47 30.31 4.39
N ASP A 251 -30.91 31.47 4.10
CA ASP A 251 -31.67 32.69 3.69
C ASP A 251 -31.83 32.79 2.15
N LEU A 252 -31.38 31.80 1.38
CA LEU A 252 -31.46 31.71 -0.07
C LEU A 252 -30.77 32.87 -0.82
N THR A 253 -29.78 33.52 -0.21
CA THR A 253 -29.01 34.61 -0.82
C THR A 253 -27.78 34.15 -1.58
N GLN A 254 -27.26 32.97 -1.23
CA GLN A 254 -26.09 32.37 -1.86
C GLN A 254 -26.46 31.06 -2.56
N PHE A 255 -25.83 30.84 -3.70
CA PHE A 255 -25.93 29.59 -4.49
C PHE A 255 -24.56 29.00 -4.70
N ASP A 256 -24.42 27.69 -4.48
CA ASP A 256 -23.17 26.97 -4.64
C ASP A 256 -23.33 25.66 -5.44
N LEU A 257 -22.98 25.71 -6.73
CA LEU A 257 -23.02 24.55 -7.62
C LEU A 257 -21.93 23.50 -7.26
N THR A 258 -20.88 23.90 -6.53
CA THR A 258 -19.80 23.02 -6.08
C THR A 258 -20.36 21.88 -5.22
N ARG A 259 -21.42 22.13 -4.47
CA ARG A 259 -22.09 21.14 -3.60
C ARG A 259 -22.67 19.96 -4.39
N VAL A 260 -23.19 20.21 -5.59
CA VAL A 260 -23.72 19.15 -6.47
C VAL A 260 -22.61 18.31 -7.09
N LEU A 261 -21.48 18.93 -7.43
CA LEU A 261 -20.33 18.25 -7.99
C LEU A 261 -19.56 17.43 -6.96
N THR A 262 -19.50 17.91 -5.70
CA THR A 262 -18.91 17.20 -4.58
C THR A 262 -19.83 16.05 -4.17
N GLY A 263 -19.33 14.82 -4.17
CA GLY A 263 -20.12 13.60 -3.93
C GLY A 263 -20.74 12.99 -5.19
N SER A 264 -20.53 13.59 -6.38
CA SER A 264 -21.13 13.12 -7.63
C SER A 264 -20.55 11.82 -8.21
N GLU A 265 -19.49 11.27 -7.63
CA GLU A 265 -18.84 10.02 -8.03
C GLU A 265 -18.45 9.98 -9.53
N GLY A 266 -18.13 11.14 -10.11
CA GLY A 266 -17.76 11.27 -11.51
C GLY A 266 -18.91 11.03 -12.49
N THR A 267 -20.16 11.15 -12.05
CA THR A 267 -21.34 10.98 -12.90
C THR A 267 -21.78 12.26 -13.61
N LEU A 268 -21.27 13.44 -13.21
CA LEU A 268 -21.69 14.73 -13.76
C LEU A 268 -20.62 15.38 -14.63
N ALA A 269 -19.37 15.35 -14.23
CA ALA A 269 -18.25 15.99 -14.93
C ALA A 269 -16.92 15.34 -14.54
N PHE A 270 -15.85 15.71 -15.25
CA PHE A 270 -14.47 15.38 -14.88
C PHE A 270 -13.90 16.53 -14.05
N ILE A 271 -13.70 16.34 -12.75
CA ILE A 271 -13.04 17.32 -11.90
C ILE A 271 -11.54 17.27 -12.16
N THR A 272 -10.95 18.38 -12.59
CA THR A 272 -9.53 18.47 -12.96
C THR A 272 -8.71 19.25 -11.93
N GLU A 273 -9.27 20.29 -11.33
CA GLU A 273 -8.65 21.12 -10.30
C GLU A 273 -9.63 21.45 -9.19
N ALA A 274 -9.12 21.75 -8.01
CA ALA A 274 -9.92 22.26 -6.89
C ALA A 274 -9.17 23.37 -6.14
N ARG A 275 -9.92 24.35 -5.67
CA ARG A 275 -9.49 25.32 -4.67
C ARG A 275 -10.06 24.88 -3.32
N LEU A 276 -9.16 24.65 -2.36
CA LEU A 276 -9.47 24.05 -1.07
C LEU A 276 -9.14 25.02 0.07
N ASP A 277 -10.03 25.10 1.05
CA ASP A 277 -9.76 25.70 2.34
C ASP A 277 -8.76 24.87 3.14
N ILE A 278 -7.84 25.52 3.84
CA ILE A 278 -6.81 24.88 4.65
C ILE A 278 -6.92 25.30 6.12
N THR A 279 -6.82 24.33 6.99
CA THR A 279 -6.99 24.48 8.44
C THR A 279 -5.63 24.67 9.11
N ARG A 280 -5.53 25.55 10.10
CA ARG A 280 -4.31 25.73 10.91
C ARG A 280 -4.02 24.48 11.71
N LEU A 281 -2.76 24.09 11.81
CA LEU A 281 -2.32 23.02 12.67
C LEU A 281 -2.56 23.40 14.14
N PRO A 282 -3.26 22.55 14.91
CA PRO A 282 -3.49 22.83 16.34
C PRO A 282 -2.17 22.80 17.11
N LYS A 283 -2.00 23.73 18.06
CA LYS A 283 -0.80 23.83 18.87
C LYS A 283 -0.70 22.75 19.94
N VAL A 284 -1.84 22.31 20.45
CA VAL A 284 -1.93 21.31 21.51
C VAL A 284 -2.81 20.17 21.07
N ARG A 285 -2.34 18.95 21.31
CA ARG A 285 -3.11 17.72 21.12
C ARG A 285 -2.94 16.82 22.34
N ARG A 286 -4.03 16.20 22.77
CA ARG A 286 -4.08 15.22 23.84
C ARG A 286 -4.95 14.06 23.43
N LEU A 287 -4.63 12.87 23.91
CA LEU A 287 -5.38 11.67 23.57
C LEU A 287 -5.59 10.84 24.84
N VAL A 288 -6.85 10.48 25.11
CA VAL A 288 -7.24 9.61 26.22
C VAL A 288 -7.72 8.27 25.66
N ASN A 289 -7.02 7.19 25.99
CA ASN A 289 -7.41 5.82 25.68
C ASN A 289 -8.30 5.28 26.79
N VAL A 290 -9.60 5.13 26.54
CA VAL A 290 -10.59 4.64 27.52
C VAL A 290 -10.89 3.16 27.26
N LYS A 291 -10.73 2.33 28.26
CA LYS A 291 -10.79 0.87 28.18
C LYS A 291 -12.08 0.36 28.81
N TYR A 292 -12.74 -0.60 28.17
CA TYR A 292 -14.06 -1.08 28.56
C TYR A 292 -14.11 -2.60 28.71
N ASP A 293 -15.03 -3.05 29.56
CA ASP A 293 -15.38 -4.46 29.81
C ASP A 293 -16.20 -5.08 28.67
N SER A 294 -16.78 -4.26 27.83
CA SER A 294 -17.54 -4.67 26.64
C SER A 294 -17.51 -3.62 25.56
N PHE A 295 -17.78 -4.02 24.31
CA PHE A 295 -17.93 -3.08 23.20
C PHE A 295 -19.22 -2.26 23.30
N ASP A 296 -20.29 -2.84 23.89
CA ASP A 296 -21.54 -2.12 24.16
C ASP A 296 -21.30 -0.94 25.13
N SER A 297 -20.53 -1.18 26.19
CA SER A 297 -20.12 -0.11 27.11
C SER A 297 -19.36 1.01 26.41
N ALA A 298 -18.45 0.68 25.49
CA ALA A 298 -17.72 1.67 24.68
C ALA A 298 -18.66 2.52 23.81
N LEU A 299 -19.68 1.91 23.20
CA LEU A 299 -20.67 2.62 22.37
C LEU A 299 -21.57 3.54 23.21
N ARG A 300 -22.08 3.05 24.35
CA ARG A 300 -23.00 3.81 25.23
C ARG A 300 -22.33 5.00 25.90
N ASN A 301 -21.02 4.94 26.11
CA ASN A 301 -20.24 6.07 26.70
C ASN A 301 -19.81 7.12 25.65
N ALA A 302 -19.96 6.87 24.35
CA ALA A 302 -19.52 7.81 23.32
C ALA A 302 -20.23 9.18 23.38
N PRO A 303 -21.56 9.30 23.59
CA PRO A 303 -22.22 10.61 23.73
C PRO A 303 -21.63 11.47 24.82
N PHE A 304 -21.32 10.88 25.97
CA PHE A 304 -20.68 11.57 27.10
C PHE A 304 -19.30 12.19 26.71
N MET A 305 -18.52 11.53 25.87
CA MET A 305 -17.23 12.06 25.42
C MET A 305 -17.39 13.20 24.41
N VAL A 306 -18.46 13.20 23.62
CA VAL A 306 -18.82 14.31 22.74
C VAL A 306 -19.22 15.54 23.58
N GLU A 307 -19.97 15.35 24.67
CA GLU A 307 -20.31 16.42 25.61
C GLU A 307 -19.06 17.06 26.24
N ALA A 308 -18.00 16.29 26.44
CA ALA A 308 -16.69 16.77 26.92
C ALA A 308 -15.93 17.61 25.88
N LYS A 309 -16.51 17.85 24.68
CA LYS A 309 -15.92 18.64 23.58
C LYS A 309 -14.68 17.99 22.97
N ALA A 310 -14.64 16.67 22.94
CA ALA A 310 -13.59 15.95 22.20
C ALA A 310 -13.62 16.31 20.71
N LEU A 311 -12.44 16.36 20.08
CA LEU A 311 -12.30 16.53 18.64
C LEU A 311 -12.81 15.30 17.89
N SER A 312 -12.52 14.12 18.40
CA SER A 312 -12.99 12.85 17.84
C SER A 312 -13.06 11.75 18.89
N VAL A 313 -13.97 10.79 18.68
CA VAL A 313 -14.08 9.57 19.47
C VAL A 313 -14.08 8.37 18.52
N GLU A 314 -12.90 7.72 18.41
CA GLU A 314 -12.70 6.52 17.64
C GLU A 314 -12.94 5.28 18.49
N THR A 315 -13.63 4.28 17.98
CA THR A 315 -13.87 3.03 18.70
C THR A 315 -13.28 1.81 17.99
N VAL A 316 -12.85 0.84 18.77
CA VAL A 316 -12.28 -0.42 18.28
C VAL A 316 -12.77 -1.58 19.15
N ASP A 317 -13.30 -2.63 18.52
CA ASP A 317 -13.71 -3.85 19.24
C ASP A 317 -12.53 -4.75 19.62
N SER A 318 -12.78 -5.74 20.47
CA SER A 318 -11.76 -6.68 20.93
C SER A 318 -11.14 -7.51 19.81
N LYS A 319 -11.90 -7.85 18.75
CA LYS A 319 -11.38 -8.64 17.62
C LYS A 319 -10.33 -7.86 16.82
N VAL A 320 -10.62 -6.60 16.52
CA VAL A 320 -9.67 -5.71 15.83
C VAL A 320 -8.45 -5.43 16.71
N LEU A 321 -8.67 -5.22 18.01
CA LEU A 321 -7.59 -4.98 18.97
C LEU A 321 -6.66 -6.18 19.10
N ASN A 322 -7.21 -7.41 19.19
CA ASN A 322 -6.44 -8.64 19.29
C ASN A 322 -5.62 -8.91 18.01
N LEU A 323 -6.14 -8.59 16.82
CA LEU A 323 -5.34 -8.63 15.59
C LEU A 323 -4.15 -7.65 15.62
N ALA A 324 -4.33 -6.47 16.23
CA ALA A 324 -3.24 -5.54 16.43
C ALA A 324 -2.19 -6.07 17.41
N ARG A 325 -2.63 -6.74 18.50
CA ARG A 325 -1.76 -7.37 19.51
C ARG A 325 -0.89 -8.49 18.94
N GLU A 326 -1.39 -9.23 17.94
CA GLU A 326 -0.65 -10.29 17.25
C GLU A 326 0.31 -9.74 16.16
N ASP A 327 0.19 -8.47 15.82
CA ASP A 327 1.03 -7.82 14.80
C ASP A 327 2.19 -7.05 15.43
N ILE A 328 3.26 -6.89 14.66
CA ILE A 328 4.45 -6.13 15.05
C ILE A 328 4.14 -4.67 15.44
N VAL A 329 3.03 -4.12 14.96
CA VAL A 329 2.61 -2.75 15.30
C VAL A 329 2.34 -2.57 16.77
N TRP A 330 1.93 -3.63 17.49
CA TRP A 330 1.65 -3.57 18.91
C TRP A 330 2.86 -3.15 19.74
N HIS A 331 4.05 -3.60 19.37
CA HIS A 331 5.28 -3.20 20.05
C HIS A 331 5.54 -1.68 20.05
N SER A 332 4.92 -0.97 19.12
CA SER A 332 5.04 0.49 19.08
C SER A 332 4.08 1.24 19.98
N VAL A 333 3.06 0.58 20.54
CA VAL A 333 1.98 1.22 21.32
C VAL A 333 1.67 0.51 22.66
N SER A 334 2.31 -0.58 22.97
CA SER A 334 2.06 -1.37 24.18
C SER A 334 2.32 -0.58 25.48
N ASP A 335 3.17 0.43 25.42
CA ASP A 335 3.42 1.39 26.49
C ASP A 335 2.31 2.45 26.63
N LEU A 336 1.54 2.69 25.58
CA LEU A 336 0.48 3.69 25.47
C LEU A 336 -0.94 3.11 25.64
N ILE A 337 -1.08 1.78 25.49
CA ILE A 337 -2.34 1.05 25.70
C ILE A 337 -2.03 -0.18 26.54
N THR A 338 -1.83 0.05 27.84
CA THR A 338 -1.50 -1.02 28.80
C THR A 338 -2.74 -1.81 29.20
N ASP A 339 -2.58 -3.09 29.54
CA ASP A 339 -3.67 -3.89 30.10
C ASP A 339 -4.01 -3.42 31.53
N VAL A 340 -5.26 -3.64 31.92
CA VAL A 340 -5.72 -3.39 33.31
C VAL A 340 -5.62 -4.69 34.08
N PRO A 341 -4.94 -4.73 35.21
CA PRO A 341 -4.79 -5.96 36.01
C PRO A 341 -6.16 -6.59 36.34
N ASP A 342 -6.25 -7.91 36.18
CA ASP A 342 -7.44 -8.73 36.48
C ASP A 342 -8.72 -8.37 35.73
N LYS A 343 -8.62 -7.57 34.66
CA LYS A 343 -9.76 -7.18 33.80
C LYS A 343 -9.41 -7.36 32.32
N GLU A 344 -10.35 -7.89 31.54
CA GLU A 344 -10.20 -8.04 30.10
C GLU A 344 -10.71 -6.79 29.37
N MET A 345 -9.90 -6.23 28.48
CA MET A 345 -10.28 -5.10 27.64
C MET A 345 -10.99 -5.59 26.36
N LEU A 346 -12.31 -5.42 26.34
CA LEU A 346 -13.19 -5.85 25.22
C LEU A 346 -13.66 -4.71 24.33
N GLY A 347 -13.37 -3.48 24.68
CA GLY A 347 -13.63 -2.29 23.89
C GLY A 347 -12.62 -1.19 24.22
N LEU A 348 -12.31 -0.35 23.23
CA LEU A 348 -11.40 0.79 23.39
C LEU A 348 -12.00 2.00 22.67
N ASN A 349 -12.11 3.13 23.40
CA ASN A 349 -12.35 4.44 22.78
C ASN A 349 -11.06 5.27 22.83
N ILE A 350 -10.70 5.84 21.69
CA ILE A 350 -9.57 6.73 21.50
C ILE A 350 -10.15 8.14 21.37
N VAL A 351 -10.02 8.94 22.46
CA VAL A 351 -10.66 10.26 22.58
C VAL A 351 -9.61 11.33 22.39
N GLU A 352 -9.74 12.14 21.37
CA GLU A 352 -8.78 13.19 21.04
C GLU A 352 -9.32 14.58 21.38
N PHE A 353 -8.44 15.40 21.96
CA PHE A 353 -8.62 16.83 22.15
C PHE A 353 -7.53 17.57 21.40
N ALA A 354 -7.90 18.64 20.67
CA ALA A 354 -6.93 19.45 19.94
C ALA A 354 -7.42 20.91 19.82
N GLY A 355 -6.47 21.84 19.90
CA GLY A 355 -6.78 23.27 19.79
C GLY A 355 -5.56 24.16 19.97
N ASP A 356 -5.77 25.47 19.98
CA ASP A 356 -4.71 26.46 20.13
C ASP A 356 -4.56 26.94 21.60
N ASP A 357 -5.60 26.77 22.41
CA ASP A 357 -5.62 27.15 23.82
C ASP A 357 -5.28 25.94 24.70
N ALA A 358 -4.06 25.93 25.24
CA ALA A 358 -3.57 24.84 26.05
C ALA A 358 -4.34 24.70 27.38
N GLU A 359 -4.74 25.82 28.02
CA GLU A 359 -5.45 25.78 29.32
C GLU A 359 -6.86 25.20 29.14
N LEU A 360 -7.52 25.57 28.07
CA LEU A 360 -8.83 25.02 27.72
C LEU A 360 -8.76 23.51 27.44
N ILE A 361 -7.80 23.06 26.64
CA ILE A 361 -7.62 21.64 26.33
C ILE A 361 -7.30 20.83 27.58
N GLU A 362 -6.38 21.29 28.43
CA GLU A 362 -6.04 20.60 29.69
C GLU A 362 -7.25 20.58 30.65
N SER A 363 -8.06 21.61 30.70
CA SER A 363 -9.29 21.64 31.52
C SER A 363 -10.31 20.61 31.02
N GLN A 364 -10.52 20.49 29.70
CA GLN A 364 -11.43 19.52 29.11
C GLN A 364 -10.95 18.09 29.37
N VAL A 365 -9.65 17.79 29.18
CA VAL A 365 -9.06 16.50 29.47
C VAL A 365 -9.19 16.12 30.95
N THR A 366 -8.88 17.07 31.86
CA THR A 366 -8.99 16.86 33.29
C THR A 366 -10.41 16.54 33.71
N THR A 367 -11.39 17.28 33.18
CA THR A 367 -12.81 17.03 33.45
C THR A 367 -13.25 15.64 33.00
N LEU A 368 -12.83 15.20 31.81
CA LEU A 368 -13.10 13.85 31.33
C LEU A 368 -12.47 12.80 32.24
N CYS A 369 -11.18 12.95 32.55
CA CYS A 369 -10.45 11.98 33.38
C CYS A 369 -11.05 11.83 34.77
N GLN A 370 -11.44 12.96 35.44
CA GLN A 370 -12.13 12.94 36.74
C GLN A 370 -13.45 12.18 36.66
N ARG A 371 -14.23 12.41 35.61
CA ARG A 371 -15.49 11.67 35.41
C ARG A 371 -15.27 10.18 35.14
N LEU A 372 -14.24 9.82 34.42
CA LEU A 372 -13.87 8.41 34.21
C LEU A 372 -13.46 7.74 35.52
N ASP A 373 -12.72 8.43 36.38
CA ASP A 373 -12.35 7.93 37.72
C ASP A 373 -13.59 7.73 38.61
N GLU A 374 -14.58 8.64 38.55
CA GLU A 374 -15.85 8.45 39.24
C GLU A 374 -16.59 7.19 38.75
N LEU A 375 -16.72 6.99 37.44
CA LEU A 375 -17.35 5.80 36.84
C LEU A 375 -16.63 4.51 37.26
N ILE A 376 -15.30 4.50 37.25
CA ILE A 376 -14.49 3.36 37.68
C ILE A 376 -14.74 3.05 39.15
N SER A 377 -14.78 4.08 40.03
CA SER A 377 -14.98 3.93 41.47
C SER A 377 -16.37 3.42 41.82
N GLN A 378 -17.38 3.81 41.04
CA GLN A 378 -18.78 3.40 41.19
C GLN A 378 -19.08 2.03 40.54
N GLY A 379 -18.17 1.54 39.66
CA GLY A 379 -18.40 0.35 38.85
C GLY A 379 -19.47 0.52 37.78
N GLU A 380 -19.64 1.76 37.31
CA GLU A 380 -20.66 2.15 36.32
C GLU A 380 -20.08 2.32 34.92
N GLY A 381 -20.91 2.24 33.91
CA GLY A 381 -20.57 2.51 32.52
C GLY A 381 -19.60 1.51 31.89
N GLY A 382 -19.23 0.42 32.57
CA GLY A 382 -18.30 -0.60 32.06
C GLY A 382 -16.88 -0.09 31.80
N VAL A 383 -16.52 1.09 32.35
CA VAL A 383 -15.16 1.65 32.24
C VAL A 383 -14.24 0.89 33.17
N ILE A 384 -13.20 0.26 32.65
CA ILE A 384 -12.22 -0.53 33.42
C ILE A 384 -10.92 0.21 33.70
N GLY A 385 -10.62 1.25 32.93
CA GLY A 385 -9.44 2.09 33.06
C GLY A 385 -9.28 3.07 31.92
N TRP A 386 -8.33 4.00 32.07
CA TRP A 386 -7.95 4.93 31.01
C TRP A 386 -6.46 5.25 31.05
N GLN A 387 -5.95 5.82 29.95
CA GLN A 387 -4.54 6.21 29.84
C GLN A 387 -4.41 7.45 28.95
N LEU A 388 -3.70 8.47 29.47
CA LEU A 388 -3.45 9.73 28.77
C LEU A 388 -2.15 9.65 27.95
N CYS A 389 -2.18 10.14 26.71
CA CYS A 389 -1.02 10.36 25.85
C CYS A 389 -0.89 11.87 25.57
N ASN A 390 0.20 12.48 26.01
CA ASN A 390 0.45 13.92 25.95
C ASN A 390 1.41 14.32 24.81
N ASP A 391 2.16 13.38 24.26
CA ASP A 391 3.16 13.68 23.25
C ASP A 391 2.65 13.37 21.82
N LEU A 392 3.02 14.21 20.88
CA LEU A 392 2.57 14.07 19.49
C LEU A 392 3.04 12.75 18.86
N ALA A 393 4.24 12.28 19.19
CA ALA A 393 4.79 11.05 18.62
C ALA A 393 4.00 9.81 19.12
N GLY A 394 3.59 9.80 20.39
CA GLY A 394 2.71 8.79 20.97
C GLY A 394 1.34 8.78 20.30
N ILE A 395 0.73 9.95 20.11
CA ILE A 395 -0.55 10.10 19.41
C ILE A 395 -0.46 9.55 17.99
N GLU A 396 0.59 9.91 17.24
CA GLU A 396 0.81 9.40 15.88
C GLU A 396 0.99 7.88 15.84
N ARG A 397 1.67 7.28 16.83
CA ARG A 397 1.82 5.82 16.96
C ARG A 397 0.47 5.13 17.18
N ILE A 398 -0.38 5.66 18.06
CA ILE A 398 -1.72 5.11 18.33
C ILE A 398 -2.58 5.14 17.06
N TYR A 399 -2.60 6.24 16.33
CA TYR A 399 -3.34 6.32 15.07
C TYR A 399 -2.76 5.45 13.95
N ALA A 400 -1.44 5.30 13.89
CA ALA A 400 -0.80 4.36 12.96
C ALA A 400 -1.22 2.91 13.26
N MET A 401 -1.26 2.51 14.54
CA MET A 401 -1.78 1.22 14.97
C MET A 401 -3.25 1.05 14.58
N ARG A 402 -4.11 2.04 14.87
CA ARG A 402 -5.55 2.00 14.53
C ARG A 402 -5.76 1.83 13.02
N LYS A 403 -5.07 2.62 12.18
CA LYS A 403 -5.12 2.50 10.72
C LYS A 403 -4.66 1.12 10.23
N LYS A 404 -3.62 0.56 10.84
CA LYS A 404 -3.09 -0.76 10.48
C LYS A 404 -4.00 -1.89 10.94
N ALA A 405 -4.56 -1.82 12.15
CA ALA A 405 -5.46 -2.81 12.72
C ALA A 405 -6.67 -3.07 11.81
N VAL A 406 -7.27 -2.01 11.26
CA VAL A 406 -8.35 -2.11 10.26
C VAL A 406 -7.89 -2.87 9.01
N GLY A 407 -6.65 -2.66 8.57
CA GLY A 407 -6.07 -3.41 7.45
C GLY A 407 -5.87 -4.90 7.77
N LEU A 408 -5.53 -5.22 9.03
CA LEU A 408 -5.29 -6.60 9.49
C LEU A 408 -6.56 -7.45 9.50
N LEU A 409 -7.75 -6.87 9.59
CA LEU A 409 -9.01 -7.61 9.42
C LEU A 409 -9.01 -8.46 8.14
N GLY A 410 -8.48 -7.94 7.05
CA GLY A 410 -8.37 -8.69 5.79
C GLY A 410 -7.40 -9.89 5.84
N ASN A 411 -6.54 -9.98 6.85
CA ASN A 411 -5.59 -11.09 7.05
C ASN A 411 -6.17 -12.22 7.95
N ALA A 412 -7.46 -12.17 8.28
CA ALA A 412 -8.13 -13.23 9.02
C ALA A 412 -7.88 -14.61 8.37
N LYS A 413 -7.71 -15.65 9.21
CA LYS A 413 -7.48 -17.02 8.75
C LYS A 413 -8.75 -17.60 8.11
N GLY A 414 -8.61 -18.52 7.16
CA GLY A 414 -9.72 -19.18 6.50
C GLY A 414 -10.08 -18.56 5.13
N ALA A 415 -11.08 -19.15 4.46
CA ALA A 415 -11.57 -18.71 3.16
C ALA A 415 -12.49 -17.48 3.29
N ALA A 416 -13.31 -17.42 4.34
CA ALA A 416 -14.15 -16.27 4.65
C ALA A 416 -13.28 -15.10 5.12
N LYS A 417 -13.47 -13.93 4.48
CA LYS A 417 -12.73 -12.71 4.77
C LYS A 417 -13.69 -11.59 5.14
N PRO A 418 -13.37 -10.75 6.14
CA PRO A 418 -14.14 -9.53 6.41
C PRO A 418 -14.17 -8.62 5.19
N ILE A 419 -15.36 -8.35 4.65
CA ILE A 419 -15.55 -7.59 3.42
C ILE A 419 -16.45 -6.37 3.64
N PRO A 420 -16.20 -5.25 2.91
CA PRO A 420 -16.89 -3.97 3.09
C PRO A 420 -18.16 -3.92 2.22
N PHE A 421 -19.26 -4.57 2.61
CA PHE A 421 -20.53 -4.48 1.87
C PHE A 421 -21.70 -3.97 2.72
N ALA A 422 -21.65 -4.22 4.03
CA ALA A 422 -22.65 -3.80 5.00
C ALA A 422 -22.13 -2.69 5.95
N GLU A 423 -20.92 -2.20 5.70
CA GLU A 423 -20.28 -1.16 6.50
C GLU A 423 -20.76 0.25 6.12
N ASP A 424 -20.32 1.26 6.91
CA ASP A 424 -20.52 2.68 6.62
C ASP A 424 -21.97 3.15 6.85
N THR A 425 -22.74 2.38 7.60
CA THR A 425 -24.04 2.82 8.07
C THR A 425 -23.90 3.95 9.09
N CYS A 426 -24.71 4.97 8.93
CA CYS A 426 -24.75 6.12 9.84
C CYS A 426 -26.14 6.22 10.44
N VAL A 427 -26.22 6.25 11.77
CA VAL A 427 -27.46 6.48 12.53
C VAL A 427 -27.26 7.65 13.51
N PRO A 428 -28.31 8.27 14.05
CA PRO A 428 -28.14 9.24 15.12
C PRO A 428 -27.30 8.64 16.25
N PRO A 429 -26.26 9.35 16.75
CA PRO A 429 -25.33 8.81 17.73
C PRO A 429 -26.00 8.24 18.99
N GLU A 430 -27.11 8.81 19.43
CA GLU A 430 -27.90 8.36 20.56
C GLU A 430 -28.55 6.98 20.36
N HIS A 431 -28.71 6.56 19.11
CA HIS A 431 -29.28 5.26 18.74
C HIS A 431 -28.24 4.22 18.35
N LEU A 432 -26.96 4.59 18.28
CA LEU A 432 -25.91 3.74 17.74
C LEU A 432 -25.76 2.43 18.51
N ALA A 433 -25.77 2.46 19.86
CA ALA A 433 -25.61 1.25 20.65
C ALA A 433 -26.73 0.24 20.42
N ASP A 434 -28.00 0.69 20.47
CA ASP A 434 -29.16 -0.19 20.25
C ASP A 434 -29.18 -0.71 18.80
N TYR A 435 -28.86 0.13 17.82
CA TYR A 435 -28.70 -0.29 16.43
C TYR A 435 -27.65 -1.41 16.28
N ILE A 436 -26.51 -1.29 16.95
CA ILE A 436 -25.44 -2.28 16.87
C ILE A 436 -25.80 -3.59 17.58
N VAL A 437 -26.60 -3.56 18.66
CA VAL A 437 -27.13 -4.78 19.29
C VAL A 437 -27.96 -5.57 18.29
N GLU A 438 -28.89 -4.93 17.58
CA GLU A 438 -29.72 -5.60 16.56
C GLU A 438 -28.89 -6.02 15.34
N PHE A 439 -27.93 -5.22 14.92
CA PHE A 439 -27.04 -5.57 13.80
C PHE A 439 -26.20 -6.82 14.13
N ARG A 440 -25.66 -6.92 15.35
CA ARG A 440 -24.97 -8.11 15.82
C ARG A 440 -25.88 -9.33 15.83
N ALA A 441 -27.11 -9.20 16.36
CA ALA A 441 -28.09 -10.29 16.37
C ALA A 441 -28.40 -10.78 14.95
N LEU A 442 -28.50 -9.88 13.96
CA LEU A 442 -28.64 -10.23 12.55
C LEU A 442 -27.48 -11.08 12.06
N LEU A 443 -26.24 -10.65 12.26
CA LEU A 443 -25.05 -11.37 11.81
C LEU A 443 -24.87 -12.72 12.55
N ASP A 444 -25.11 -12.74 13.85
CA ASP A 444 -25.03 -13.93 14.70
C ASP A 444 -26.07 -14.97 14.29
N SER A 445 -27.27 -14.57 13.85
CA SER A 445 -28.32 -15.48 13.33
C SER A 445 -27.86 -16.26 12.09
N HIS A 446 -26.92 -15.69 11.32
CA HIS A 446 -26.29 -16.34 10.16
C HIS A 446 -24.95 -17.03 10.51
N GLY A 447 -24.55 -17.07 11.79
CA GLY A 447 -23.30 -17.67 12.24
C GLY A 447 -22.03 -16.99 11.71
N LEU A 448 -22.09 -15.69 11.37
CA LEU A 448 -20.98 -14.95 10.79
C LEU A 448 -20.06 -14.38 11.87
N SER A 449 -18.77 -14.43 11.60
CA SER A 449 -17.79 -13.64 12.33
C SER A 449 -17.66 -12.24 11.69
N TYR A 450 -17.38 -11.23 12.50
CA TYR A 450 -17.26 -9.84 12.03
C TYR A 450 -16.28 -9.06 12.91
N GLY A 451 -15.71 -7.98 12.39
CA GLY A 451 -14.99 -6.96 13.14
C GLY A 451 -15.69 -5.61 13.05
N MET A 452 -15.57 -4.81 14.13
CA MET A 452 -16.22 -3.51 14.22
C MET A 452 -15.24 -2.43 14.67
N PHE A 453 -15.30 -1.28 14.00
CA PHE A 453 -14.56 -0.07 14.36
C PHE A 453 -15.27 1.13 13.75
N GLY A 454 -15.02 2.33 14.25
CA GLY A 454 -15.63 3.51 13.61
C GLY A 454 -15.54 4.77 14.44
N HIS A 455 -16.41 5.70 14.08
CA HIS A 455 -16.51 7.08 14.53
C HIS A 455 -17.81 7.24 15.31
N VAL A 456 -17.77 6.86 16.58
CA VAL A 456 -18.98 6.79 17.40
C VAL A 456 -19.57 8.17 17.70
N ASP A 457 -18.71 9.20 17.70
CA ASP A 457 -19.11 10.60 17.81
C ASP A 457 -20.03 11.06 16.68
N ALA A 458 -19.93 10.47 15.51
CA ALA A 458 -20.74 10.80 14.35
C ALA A 458 -21.80 9.73 14.01
N GLY A 459 -21.97 8.70 14.85
CA GLY A 459 -22.92 7.61 14.63
C GLY A 459 -22.57 6.68 13.48
N VAL A 460 -21.29 6.59 13.09
CA VAL A 460 -20.81 5.75 11.98
C VAL A 460 -20.01 4.57 12.52
N LEU A 461 -20.43 3.37 12.13
CA LEU A 461 -19.68 2.16 12.42
C LEU A 461 -19.43 1.30 11.17
N HIS A 462 -18.18 0.86 11.03
CA HIS A 462 -17.76 -0.04 9.96
C HIS A 462 -17.83 -1.48 10.45
N VAL A 463 -18.90 -2.17 10.05
CA VAL A 463 -19.14 -3.57 10.38
C VAL A 463 -18.75 -4.43 9.19
N ARG A 464 -17.77 -5.30 9.36
CA ARG A 464 -17.24 -6.15 8.28
C ARG A 464 -17.49 -7.63 8.55
N PRO A 465 -18.61 -8.17 8.06
CA PRO A 465 -18.88 -9.60 8.13
C PRO A 465 -17.88 -10.39 7.26
N ALA A 466 -17.46 -11.56 7.76
CA ALA A 466 -16.54 -12.43 7.04
C ALA A 466 -17.32 -13.40 6.14
N LEU A 467 -17.11 -13.28 4.83
CA LEU A 467 -17.73 -14.12 3.80
C LEU A 467 -16.68 -14.61 2.79
N ASP A 468 -16.88 -15.81 2.24
CA ASP A 468 -16.11 -16.33 1.11
C ASP A 468 -16.80 -15.99 -0.22
N MET A 469 -16.31 -14.98 -0.91
CA MET A 469 -16.86 -14.59 -2.23
C MET A 469 -16.54 -15.59 -3.35
N CYS A 470 -15.77 -16.63 -3.08
CA CYS A 470 -15.64 -17.78 -3.99
C CYS A 470 -16.77 -18.80 -3.83
N ASP A 471 -17.58 -18.70 -2.78
CA ASP A 471 -18.76 -19.52 -2.56
C ASP A 471 -20.04 -18.80 -3.09
N PRO A 472 -20.72 -19.35 -4.11
CA PRO A 472 -21.93 -18.73 -4.64
C PRO A 472 -23.05 -18.56 -3.60
N GLN A 473 -23.15 -19.45 -2.60
CA GLN A 473 -24.17 -19.35 -1.57
C GLN A 473 -23.92 -18.18 -0.63
N GLN A 474 -22.65 -17.93 -0.29
CA GLN A 474 -22.26 -16.77 0.52
C GLN A 474 -22.37 -15.46 -0.26
N GLU A 475 -22.25 -15.50 -1.58
CA GLU A 475 -22.51 -14.35 -2.44
C GLU A 475 -24.02 -13.97 -2.42
N ILE A 476 -24.92 -14.96 -2.41
CA ILE A 476 -26.37 -14.74 -2.25
C ILE A 476 -26.67 -14.20 -0.84
N LEU A 477 -26.10 -14.81 0.19
CA LEU A 477 -26.27 -14.38 1.58
C LEU A 477 -25.81 -12.93 1.77
N MET A 478 -24.74 -12.51 1.10
CA MET A 478 -24.26 -11.13 1.14
C MET A 478 -25.33 -10.13 0.69
N LYS A 479 -26.07 -10.43 -0.39
CA LYS A 479 -27.17 -9.56 -0.86
C LYS A 479 -28.31 -9.53 0.15
N GLN A 480 -28.69 -10.67 0.71
CA GLN A 480 -29.73 -10.75 1.73
C GLN A 480 -29.37 -9.92 2.97
N ILE A 481 -28.17 -10.07 3.50
CA ILE A 481 -27.70 -9.27 4.64
C ILE A 481 -27.69 -7.78 4.29
N SER A 482 -27.30 -7.43 3.06
CA SER A 482 -27.31 -6.05 2.60
C SER A 482 -28.72 -5.45 2.67
N ASP A 483 -29.73 -6.18 2.19
CA ASP A 483 -31.13 -5.75 2.21
C ASP A 483 -31.67 -5.62 3.66
N ASP A 484 -31.33 -6.58 4.53
CA ASP A 484 -31.72 -6.56 5.94
C ASP A 484 -31.08 -5.39 6.70
N VAL A 485 -29.81 -5.09 6.43
CA VAL A 485 -29.09 -3.94 7.01
C VAL A 485 -29.71 -2.61 6.53
N VAL A 486 -30.15 -2.52 5.27
CA VAL A 486 -30.87 -1.33 4.78
C VAL A 486 -32.14 -1.10 5.59
N ALA A 487 -32.95 -2.15 5.79
CA ALA A 487 -34.20 -2.08 6.55
C ALA A 487 -33.93 -1.70 8.03
N LEU A 488 -32.92 -2.33 8.64
CA LEU A 488 -32.51 -2.03 10.01
C LEU A 488 -32.04 -0.57 10.15
N THR A 489 -31.21 -0.10 9.22
CA THR A 489 -30.69 1.28 9.25
C THR A 489 -31.82 2.30 9.11
N ALA A 490 -32.79 2.04 8.23
CA ALA A 490 -33.99 2.89 8.07
C ALA A 490 -34.84 2.92 9.33
N LYS A 491 -34.99 1.81 10.07
CA LYS A 491 -35.70 1.73 11.35
C LYS A 491 -35.15 2.73 12.38
N TYR A 492 -33.85 2.95 12.39
CA TYR A 492 -33.16 3.89 13.30
C TYR A 492 -32.98 5.31 12.71
N GLY A 493 -33.66 5.63 11.59
CA GLY A 493 -33.58 6.95 10.96
C GLY A 493 -32.20 7.26 10.35
N GLY A 494 -31.45 6.23 10.02
CA GLY A 494 -30.12 6.34 9.45
C GLY A 494 -30.07 6.17 7.93
N LEU A 495 -28.84 6.10 7.39
CA LEU A 495 -28.56 5.85 5.98
C LEU A 495 -27.34 4.95 5.79
N LEU A 496 -27.22 4.35 4.59
CA LEU A 496 -26.15 3.41 4.26
C LEU A 496 -24.82 4.04 3.87
N TRP A 497 -24.75 5.35 3.70
CA TRP A 497 -23.63 6.03 3.06
C TRP A 497 -23.13 7.14 3.96
N GLY A 498 -22.43 6.77 5.03
CA GLY A 498 -21.84 7.73 5.98
C GLY A 498 -20.64 8.47 5.38
N GLU A 499 -19.69 7.73 4.79
CA GLU A 499 -18.40 8.26 4.35
C GLU A 499 -17.90 7.71 3.00
N HIS A 500 -18.24 6.47 2.65
CA HIS A 500 -17.55 5.74 1.58
C HIS A 500 -18.18 5.93 0.19
N GLY A 501 -19.26 6.71 0.08
CA GLY A 501 -20.01 6.90 -1.16
C GLY A 501 -20.93 5.74 -1.52
N LYS A 502 -21.72 5.91 -2.56
CA LYS A 502 -22.76 4.96 -2.96
C LYS A 502 -22.21 3.81 -3.79
N GLY A 503 -21.54 4.11 -4.91
CA GLY A 503 -21.04 3.09 -5.82
C GLY A 503 -22.14 2.10 -6.24
N PHE A 504 -21.89 0.81 -6.06
CA PHE A 504 -22.83 -0.28 -6.34
C PHE A 504 -24.02 -0.35 -5.37
N ARG A 505 -23.95 0.33 -4.21
CA ARG A 505 -25.07 0.46 -3.26
C ARG A 505 -26.05 1.58 -3.63
N ALA A 506 -25.85 2.22 -4.78
CA ALA A 506 -26.78 3.23 -5.30
C ALA A 506 -28.15 2.66 -5.67
N GLU A 507 -28.30 1.33 -5.81
CA GLU A 507 -29.57 0.66 -6.02
C GLU A 507 -30.62 1.00 -4.94
N TYR A 508 -30.20 1.33 -3.72
CA TYR A 508 -31.10 1.69 -2.62
C TYR A 508 -31.52 3.17 -2.62
N SER A 509 -31.01 3.99 -3.55
CA SER A 509 -31.30 5.43 -3.62
C SER A 509 -32.79 5.74 -3.87
N PRO A 510 -33.51 5.04 -4.77
CA PRO A 510 -34.93 5.32 -4.97
C PRO A 510 -35.78 5.10 -3.70
N ALA A 511 -35.49 4.02 -2.96
CA ALA A 511 -36.19 3.74 -1.71
C ALA A 511 -35.90 4.78 -0.61
N PHE A 512 -34.67 5.26 -0.54
CA PHE A 512 -34.25 6.26 0.43
C PHE A 512 -34.89 7.65 0.18
N PHE A 513 -34.79 8.16 -1.07
CA PHE A 513 -35.28 9.50 -1.41
C PHE A 513 -36.80 9.54 -1.67
N GLY A 514 -37.40 8.42 -2.04
CA GLY A 514 -38.77 8.38 -2.56
C GLY A 514 -38.84 8.83 -4.02
N GLU A 515 -39.95 8.52 -4.68
CA GLU A 515 -40.13 8.71 -6.12
C GLU A 515 -39.93 10.17 -6.55
N GLN A 516 -40.53 11.11 -5.84
CA GLN A 516 -40.53 12.52 -6.21
C GLN A 516 -39.10 13.12 -6.14
N LEU A 517 -38.39 12.95 -5.03
CA LEU A 517 -37.04 13.55 -4.89
C LEU A 517 -36.01 12.81 -5.73
N TYR A 518 -36.15 11.50 -5.91
CA TYR A 518 -35.29 10.74 -6.82
C TYR A 518 -35.45 11.20 -8.29
N ALA A 519 -36.68 11.58 -8.71
CA ALA A 519 -36.89 12.17 -10.02
C ALA A 519 -36.16 13.52 -10.16
N GLU A 520 -36.08 14.35 -9.11
CA GLU A 520 -35.33 15.60 -9.14
C GLU A 520 -33.81 15.34 -9.29
N LEU A 521 -33.26 14.32 -8.63
CA LEU A 521 -31.86 13.93 -8.83
C LEU A 521 -31.58 13.52 -10.29
N ARG A 522 -32.50 12.78 -10.91
CA ARG A 522 -32.42 12.38 -12.33
C ARG A 522 -32.47 13.58 -13.30
N LYS A 523 -33.26 14.63 -12.99
CA LYS A 523 -33.27 15.90 -13.75
C LYS A 523 -31.95 16.64 -13.67
N VAL A 524 -31.34 16.66 -12.47
CA VAL A 524 -30.00 17.24 -12.30
C VAL A 524 -28.96 16.44 -13.11
N LYS A 525 -28.98 15.11 -13.04
CA LYS A 525 -28.11 14.26 -13.87
C LYS A 525 -28.32 14.55 -15.37
N ALA A 526 -29.57 14.70 -15.83
CA ALA A 526 -29.90 14.97 -17.23
C ALA A 526 -29.37 16.36 -17.70
N ALA A 527 -29.28 17.35 -16.82
CA ALA A 527 -28.69 18.65 -17.17
C ALA A 527 -27.21 18.58 -17.49
N PHE A 528 -26.46 17.70 -16.81
CA PHE A 528 -25.02 17.50 -17.04
C PHE A 528 -24.73 16.43 -18.10
N ASP A 529 -25.41 15.29 -18.06
CA ASP A 529 -25.15 14.11 -18.89
C ASP A 529 -26.45 13.45 -19.33
N PRO A 530 -27.13 14.05 -20.33
CA PRO A 530 -28.45 13.58 -20.77
C PRO A 530 -28.45 12.16 -21.37
N HIS A 531 -27.28 11.67 -21.79
CA HIS A 531 -27.14 10.36 -22.45
C HIS A 531 -26.54 9.28 -21.54
N ASN A 532 -26.39 9.54 -20.23
CA ASN A 532 -25.86 8.59 -19.25
C ASN A 532 -24.48 8.01 -19.61
N ARG A 533 -23.55 8.85 -20.04
CA ARG A 533 -22.23 8.45 -20.54
C ARG A 533 -21.10 8.60 -19.52
N LEU A 534 -21.31 9.40 -18.47
CA LEU A 534 -20.37 9.57 -17.38
C LEU A 534 -20.71 8.63 -16.23
N ASN A 535 -19.82 7.68 -15.99
CA ASN A 535 -19.89 6.68 -14.91
C ASN A 535 -21.28 6.09 -14.68
N PRO A 536 -21.93 5.55 -15.73
CA PRO A 536 -23.30 5.07 -15.65
C PRO A 536 -23.47 3.94 -14.62
N GLY A 537 -24.70 3.79 -14.12
CA GLY A 537 -25.04 2.81 -13.10
C GLY A 537 -24.72 3.24 -11.67
N LYS A 538 -24.22 4.47 -11.44
CA LYS A 538 -23.95 5.07 -10.12
C LYS A 538 -24.92 6.23 -9.87
N ILE A 539 -25.27 6.47 -8.63
CA ILE A 539 -26.15 7.53 -8.10
C ILE A 539 -27.56 7.47 -8.69
N CYS A 540 -27.76 7.85 -9.95
CA CYS A 540 -29.02 7.73 -10.69
C CYS A 540 -28.77 7.83 -12.20
N PRO A 541 -29.64 7.25 -13.08
CA PRO A 541 -29.67 7.55 -14.51
C PRO A 541 -30.33 8.91 -14.76
N PRO A 542 -30.06 9.59 -15.89
CA PRO A 542 -30.74 10.82 -16.22
C PRO A 542 -32.23 10.61 -16.48
N GLU A 543 -33.05 11.67 -16.30
CA GLU A 543 -34.48 11.64 -16.66
C GLU A 543 -34.65 11.26 -18.14
N GLY A 544 -35.65 10.44 -18.42
CA GLY A 544 -35.95 9.97 -19.78
C GLY A 544 -35.07 8.81 -20.26
N VAL A 545 -34.07 8.40 -19.51
CA VAL A 545 -33.23 7.23 -19.82
C VAL A 545 -33.57 6.09 -18.87
N ASP A 546 -34.02 4.96 -19.44
CA ASP A 546 -34.23 3.72 -18.71
C ASP A 546 -32.93 2.89 -18.76
N ALA A 547 -32.09 3.07 -17.74
CA ALA A 547 -30.82 2.38 -17.62
C ALA A 547 -30.71 1.73 -16.23
N PRO A 548 -30.26 0.47 -16.15
CA PRO A 548 -30.13 -0.23 -14.86
C PRO A 548 -29.03 0.40 -14.01
N MET A 549 -29.27 0.43 -12.70
CA MET A 549 -28.25 0.72 -11.71
C MET A 549 -27.35 -0.52 -11.51
N LEU A 550 -26.08 -0.31 -11.23
CA LEU A 550 -25.22 -1.36 -10.72
C LEU A 550 -25.70 -1.75 -9.31
N GLN A 551 -25.70 -3.04 -9.03
CA GLN A 551 -26.28 -3.60 -7.81
C GLN A 551 -25.23 -4.29 -6.95
N VAL A 552 -25.54 -4.48 -5.68
CA VAL A 552 -24.66 -5.15 -4.70
C VAL A 552 -24.33 -6.59 -5.11
N ASP A 553 -25.21 -7.26 -5.85
CA ASP A 553 -24.98 -8.60 -6.41
C ASP A 553 -24.21 -8.64 -7.73
N ALA A 554 -23.77 -7.48 -8.27
CA ALA A 554 -22.95 -7.42 -9.47
C ALA A 554 -21.67 -8.27 -9.38
N VAL A 555 -21.04 -8.51 -10.54
CA VAL A 555 -19.88 -9.41 -10.67
C VAL A 555 -18.75 -9.04 -9.72
N LYS A 556 -18.35 -9.99 -8.93
CA LYS A 556 -17.29 -9.87 -7.93
C LYS A 556 -15.99 -10.50 -8.41
N ARG A 557 -14.89 -10.11 -7.79
CA ARG A 557 -13.60 -10.74 -8.03
C ARG A 557 -13.65 -12.25 -7.74
N GLY A 558 -14.37 -12.65 -6.68
CA GLY A 558 -14.58 -14.06 -6.32
C GLY A 558 -15.21 -14.90 -7.43
N THR A 559 -16.03 -14.30 -8.30
CA THR A 559 -16.62 -14.98 -9.47
C THR A 559 -15.57 -15.51 -10.44
N TYR A 560 -14.46 -14.81 -10.59
CA TYR A 560 -13.31 -15.25 -11.40
C TYR A 560 -12.42 -16.21 -10.60
N ASP A 561 -12.15 -15.91 -9.34
CA ASP A 561 -11.27 -16.71 -8.49
C ASP A 561 -11.80 -18.13 -8.24
N ARG A 562 -13.13 -18.32 -8.17
CA ARG A 562 -13.74 -19.66 -8.00
C ARG A 562 -13.48 -20.61 -9.16
N GLN A 563 -13.09 -20.08 -10.33
CA GLN A 563 -12.69 -20.87 -11.49
C GLN A 563 -11.28 -21.48 -11.34
N ILE A 564 -10.50 -21.00 -10.36
CA ILE A 564 -9.17 -21.54 -10.04
C ILE A 564 -9.34 -22.67 -9.01
N PRO A 565 -8.79 -23.87 -9.21
CA PRO A 565 -8.88 -24.98 -8.27
C PRO A 565 -8.46 -24.58 -6.85
N ILE A 566 -9.14 -25.08 -5.83
CA ILE A 566 -8.90 -24.72 -4.41
C ILE A 566 -7.44 -24.96 -4.02
N ALA A 567 -6.87 -26.11 -4.42
CA ALA A 567 -5.46 -26.44 -4.13
C ALA A 567 -4.49 -25.38 -4.72
N VAL A 568 -4.78 -24.89 -5.93
CA VAL A 568 -3.97 -23.84 -6.58
C VAL A 568 -4.15 -22.51 -5.84
N ARG A 569 -5.38 -22.11 -5.50
CA ARG A 569 -5.65 -20.90 -4.70
C ARG A 569 -4.89 -20.92 -3.39
N SER A 570 -4.97 -22.03 -2.67
CA SER A 570 -4.30 -22.20 -1.37
C SER A 570 -2.77 -22.15 -1.49
N SER A 571 -2.22 -22.76 -2.54
CA SER A 571 -0.78 -22.79 -2.77
C SER A 571 -0.22 -21.44 -3.27
N TRP A 572 -1.01 -20.67 -4.03
CA TRP A 572 -0.61 -19.33 -4.54
C TRP A 572 -1.19 -18.20 -3.69
N ARG A 573 -1.30 -18.47 -2.39
CA ARG A 573 -1.93 -17.57 -1.40
C ARG A 573 -1.40 -16.13 -1.50
N GLY A 574 -0.09 -15.94 -1.67
CA GLY A 574 0.55 -14.62 -1.77
C GLY A 574 -0.03 -13.73 -2.89
N ALA A 575 -0.61 -14.30 -3.96
CA ALA A 575 -1.32 -13.57 -4.99
C ALA A 575 -2.83 -13.53 -4.74
N MET A 576 -3.42 -14.64 -4.28
CA MET A 576 -4.87 -14.82 -4.15
C MET A 576 -5.50 -13.96 -3.06
N GLU A 577 -4.77 -13.62 -2.00
CA GLU A 577 -5.31 -12.85 -0.86
C GLU A 577 -5.33 -11.34 -1.05
N CYS A 578 -4.82 -10.79 -2.16
CA CYS A 578 -4.87 -9.35 -2.39
C CYS A 578 -6.31 -8.82 -2.39
N ASN A 579 -6.67 -8.02 -1.38
CA ASN A 579 -8.01 -7.44 -1.23
C ASN A 579 -8.15 -6.07 -1.93
N GLY A 580 -7.10 -5.56 -2.55
CA GLY A 580 -7.16 -4.30 -3.30
C GLY A 580 -6.96 -3.02 -2.48
N ASN A 581 -6.58 -3.09 -1.20
CA ASN A 581 -6.46 -1.92 -0.29
C ASN A 581 -5.55 -0.79 -0.80
N GLY A 582 -4.70 -1.05 -1.78
CA GLY A 582 -3.91 -0.04 -2.48
C GLY A 582 -2.75 0.57 -1.69
N LEU A 583 -2.37 0.07 -0.50
CA LEU A 583 -1.22 0.60 0.25
C LEU A 583 0.08 0.61 -0.59
N CYS A 584 0.17 -0.27 -1.59
CA CYS A 584 1.27 -0.30 -2.55
C CYS A 584 1.31 0.90 -3.52
N PHE A 585 0.32 1.78 -3.50
CA PHE A 585 0.27 3.04 -4.24
C PHE A 585 0.64 4.25 -3.40
N ASN A 586 1.04 4.07 -2.12
CA ASN A 586 1.37 5.22 -1.28
C ASN A 586 2.41 6.13 -1.94
N PHE A 587 2.19 7.45 -1.79
CA PHE A 587 3.03 8.48 -2.41
C PHE A 587 4.38 8.65 -1.73
N ASP A 588 4.49 8.25 -0.45
CA ASP A 588 5.66 8.55 0.39
C ASP A 588 6.92 7.87 -0.15
N VAL A 589 7.82 8.67 -0.71
CA VAL A 589 9.09 8.23 -1.28
C VAL A 589 10.05 7.65 -0.25
N LYS A 590 9.86 7.98 1.03
CA LYS A 590 10.64 7.44 2.15
C LYS A 590 10.17 6.06 2.59
N SER A 591 8.92 5.70 2.29
CA SER A 591 8.42 4.36 2.54
C SER A 591 9.10 3.34 1.59
N PRO A 592 9.58 2.19 2.09
CA PRO A 592 10.16 1.14 1.26
C PRO A 592 9.11 0.40 0.41
N MET A 593 7.81 0.63 0.62
CA MET A 593 6.74 -0.06 -0.10
C MET A 593 6.78 0.25 -1.59
N CYS A 594 6.99 -0.79 -2.37
CA CYS A 594 6.97 -0.85 -3.83
C CYS A 594 7.67 0.30 -4.59
N PRO A 595 9.01 0.38 -4.58
CA PRO A 595 9.76 1.39 -5.33
C PRO A 595 9.51 1.34 -6.85
N SER A 596 9.21 0.16 -7.39
CA SER A 596 8.86 -0.05 -8.80
C SER A 596 7.60 0.73 -9.20
N MET A 597 6.56 0.75 -8.37
CA MET A 597 5.36 1.54 -8.61
C MET A 597 5.66 3.04 -8.54
N LYS A 598 6.43 3.49 -7.55
CA LYS A 598 6.74 4.90 -7.33
C LYS A 598 7.48 5.54 -8.51
N ILE A 599 8.46 4.82 -9.09
CA ILE A 599 9.24 5.36 -10.21
C ILE A 599 8.48 5.33 -11.54
N THR A 600 7.61 4.33 -11.75
CA THR A 600 6.93 4.18 -13.04
C THR A 600 5.56 4.85 -13.07
N SER A 601 4.97 5.16 -11.92
CA SER A 601 3.58 5.59 -11.76
C SER A 601 2.57 4.69 -12.48
N ASN A 602 3.00 3.45 -12.81
CA ASN A 602 2.16 2.46 -13.48
C ASN A 602 1.71 1.37 -12.49
N ARG A 603 0.42 1.25 -12.30
CA ARG A 603 -0.20 0.32 -11.34
C ARG A 603 0.05 -1.15 -11.63
N ILE A 604 0.36 -1.54 -12.87
CA ILE A 604 0.83 -2.89 -13.22
C ILE A 604 2.05 -3.29 -12.38
N HIS A 605 2.95 -2.34 -12.13
CA HIS A 605 4.19 -2.55 -11.39
C HIS A 605 4.00 -2.56 -9.86
N SER A 606 2.77 -2.44 -9.38
CA SER A 606 2.46 -2.58 -7.96
C SER A 606 2.26 -4.03 -7.53
N PRO A 607 2.37 -4.37 -6.25
CA PRO A 607 1.95 -5.67 -5.72
C PRO A 607 0.51 -6.04 -6.07
N LYS A 608 -0.43 -5.10 -5.99
CA LYS A 608 -1.82 -5.30 -6.41
C LYS A 608 -1.91 -5.68 -7.88
N GLY A 609 -1.29 -4.90 -8.78
CA GLY A 609 -1.29 -5.18 -10.21
C GLY A 609 -0.72 -6.57 -10.53
N ARG A 610 0.45 -6.88 -9.98
CA ARG A 610 1.09 -8.19 -10.17
C ARG A 610 0.26 -9.36 -9.64
N ALA A 611 -0.37 -9.20 -8.47
CA ALA A 611 -1.28 -10.21 -7.92
C ALA A 611 -2.51 -10.41 -8.83
N THR A 612 -3.11 -9.33 -9.31
CA THR A 612 -4.25 -9.40 -10.25
C THR A 612 -3.88 -10.14 -11.53
N LEU A 613 -2.71 -9.85 -12.10
CA LEU A 613 -2.23 -10.52 -13.32
C LEU A 613 -1.97 -12.01 -13.10
N VAL A 614 -1.38 -12.39 -11.97
CA VAL A 614 -1.13 -13.80 -11.64
C VAL A 614 -2.44 -14.56 -11.39
N ARG A 615 -3.41 -13.95 -10.70
CA ARG A 615 -4.74 -14.56 -10.50
C ARG A 615 -5.41 -14.87 -11.83
N GLU A 616 -5.42 -13.92 -12.75
CA GLU A 616 -5.96 -14.13 -14.09
C GLU A 616 -5.18 -15.17 -14.88
N TRP A 617 -3.85 -15.17 -14.79
CA TRP A 617 -3.01 -16.17 -15.42
C TRP A 617 -3.32 -17.60 -14.91
N LEU A 618 -3.51 -17.76 -13.59
CA LEU A 618 -3.91 -19.02 -12.97
C LEU A 618 -5.30 -19.48 -13.43
N ARG A 619 -6.25 -18.56 -13.54
CA ARG A 619 -7.59 -18.80 -14.05
C ARG A 619 -7.55 -19.30 -15.50
N LEU A 620 -6.78 -18.63 -16.35
CA LEU A 620 -6.62 -18.99 -17.75
C LEU A 620 -5.87 -20.33 -17.95
N LEU A 621 -4.98 -20.72 -17.02
CA LEU A 621 -4.40 -22.05 -16.99
C LEU A 621 -5.45 -23.12 -16.62
N ALA A 622 -6.27 -22.83 -15.60
CA ALA A 622 -7.34 -23.71 -15.17
C ALA A 622 -8.39 -23.94 -16.28
N ASP A 623 -8.77 -22.89 -16.99
CA ASP A 623 -9.65 -22.96 -18.17
C ASP A 623 -9.10 -23.91 -19.24
N ARG A 624 -7.78 -23.97 -19.40
CA ARG A 624 -7.06 -24.90 -20.29
C ARG A 624 -6.74 -26.26 -19.65
N ARG A 625 -7.31 -26.55 -18.47
CA ARG A 625 -7.09 -27.79 -17.71
C ARG A 625 -5.62 -28.07 -17.39
N VAL A 626 -4.83 -27.01 -17.18
CA VAL A 626 -3.43 -27.11 -16.78
C VAL A 626 -3.29 -26.85 -15.30
N ASP A 627 -2.75 -27.82 -14.58
CA ASP A 627 -2.46 -27.69 -13.16
C ASP A 627 -1.01 -27.20 -12.97
N PRO A 628 -0.82 -25.96 -12.49
CA PRO A 628 0.52 -25.42 -12.24
C PRO A 628 1.26 -26.16 -11.12
N LEU A 629 0.55 -26.73 -10.11
CA LEU A 629 1.17 -27.46 -9.00
C LEU A 629 1.78 -28.76 -9.48
N ARG A 630 1.06 -29.49 -10.34
CA ARG A 630 1.57 -30.70 -10.96
C ARG A 630 2.80 -30.39 -11.82
N LEU A 631 2.76 -29.30 -12.59
CA LEU A 631 3.94 -28.88 -13.38
C LEU A 631 5.15 -28.56 -12.48
N GLU A 632 4.94 -27.87 -11.36
CA GLU A 632 6.01 -27.56 -10.39
C GLU A 632 6.61 -28.84 -9.79
N GLN A 633 5.81 -29.83 -9.45
CA GLN A 633 6.24 -31.12 -8.90
C GLN A 633 7.04 -31.95 -9.92
N GLU A 634 6.64 -31.95 -11.19
CA GLU A 634 7.31 -32.72 -12.25
C GLU A 634 8.66 -32.10 -12.70
N LEU A 635 8.89 -30.83 -12.48
CA LEU A 635 10.11 -30.13 -12.96
C LEU A 635 11.42 -30.69 -12.41
N PRO A 636 11.54 -31.06 -11.11
CA PRO A 636 12.78 -31.62 -10.57
C PRO A 636 13.22 -32.95 -11.22
N GLU A 637 12.26 -33.72 -11.71
CA GLU A 637 12.47 -35.03 -12.29
C GLU A 637 12.74 -34.97 -13.80
N LYS A 638 12.31 -33.89 -14.46
CA LYS A 638 12.49 -33.71 -15.90
C LYS A 638 13.92 -33.36 -16.27
N ARG A 639 14.64 -34.30 -16.91
CA ARG A 639 15.93 -33.99 -17.54
C ARG A 639 15.73 -33.04 -18.73
N ALA A 640 16.67 -32.11 -18.91
CA ALA A 640 16.72 -31.28 -20.11
C ALA A 640 16.87 -32.19 -21.35
N SER A 641 15.84 -32.21 -22.22
CA SER A 641 15.86 -32.94 -23.49
C SER A 641 16.13 -31.98 -24.65
N LEU A 642 16.81 -32.47 -25.68
CA LEU A 642 17.04 -31.69 -26.91
C LEU A 642 15.71 -31.23 -27.53
N ARG A 643 14.69 -32.09 -27.49
CA ARG A 643 13.34 -31.76 -27.95
C ARG A 643 12.76 -30.55 -27.21
N SER A 644 12.85 -30.53 -25.88
CA SER A 644 12.40 -29.37 -25.06
C SER A 644 13.18 -28.09 -25.38
N LEU A 645 14.47 -28.20 -25.68
CA LEU A 645 15.27 -27.04 -26.09
C LEU A 645 14.81 -26.49 -27.44
N ILE A 646 14.60 -27.36 -28.43
CA ILE A 646 14.09 -26.97 -29.75
C ILE A 646 12.72 -26.30 -29.63
N GLU A 647 11.80 -26.89 -28.87
CA GLU A 647 10.46 -26.34 -28.66
C GLU A 647 10.53 -24.94 -28.03
N ARG A 648 11.32 -24.73 -26.95
CA ARG A 648 11.53 -23.43 -26.31
C ARG A 648 12.17 -22.42 -27.26
N THR A 649 13.11 -22.82 -28.09
CA THR A 649 13.74 -21.97 -29.09
C THR A 649 12.71 -21.49 -30.09
N ARG A 650 11.90 -22.43 -30.64
CA ARG A 650 10.80 -22.11 -31.56
C ARG A 650 9.79 -21.16 -30.94
N ASN A 651 9.32 -21.44 -29.72
CA ASN A 651 8.35 -20.62 -29.04
C ASN A 651 8.89 -19.20 -28.76
N SER A 652 10.17 -19.09 -28.38
CA SER A 652 10.83 -17.79 -28.17
C SER A 652 11.00 -17.01 -29.48
N TRP A 653 11.25 -17.71 -30.59
CA TRP A 653 11.32 -17.07 -31.91
C TRP A 653 9.96 -16.54 -32.37
N HIS A 654 8.86 -17.30 -32.15
CA HIS A 654 7.48 -16.84 -32.40
C HIS A 654 7.12 -15.63 -31.54
N ALA A 655 7.45 -15.68 -30.25
CA ALA A 655 7.25 -14.53 -29.34
C ALA A 655 7.97 -13.27 -29.83
N ASN A 656 9.22 -13.40 -30.30
CA ASN A 656 9.98 -12.27 -30.86
C ASN A 656 9.40 -11.73 -32.20
N LYS A 657 8.58 -12.51 -32.88
CA LYS A 657 7.81 -12.06 -34.04
C LYS A 657 6.47 -11.40 -33.69
N GLY A 658 6.18 -11.23 -32.40
CA GLY A 658 4.97 -10.55 -31.95
C GLY A 658 3.76 -11.46 -31.76
N GLU A 659 3.94 -12.81 -31.75
CA GLU A 659 2.84 -13.71 -31.45
C GLU A 659 2.38 -13.50 -29.98
N TYR A 660 1.08 -13.24 -29.83
CA TYR A 660 0.53 -12.88 -28.52
C TYR A 660 0.48 -14.07 -27.54
N ASP A 661 0.92 -13.83 -26.32
CA ASP A 661 0.72 -14.70 -25.16
C ASP A 661 0.58 -13.82 -23.92
N PHE A 662 -0.52 -13.91 -23.22
CA PHE A 662 -0.75 -13.15 -21.97
C PHE A 662 0.35 -13.38 -20.93
N SER A 663 1.01 -14.56 -20.95
CA SER A 663 2.17 -14.81 -20.09
C SER A 663 3.32 -13.82 -20.33
N HIS A 664 3.40 -13.15 -21.48
CA HIS A 664 4.41 -12.11 -21.74
C HIS A 664 4.09 -10.82 -21.00
N GLU A 665 2.81 -10.42 -20.95
CA GLU A 665 2.38 -9.26 -20.17
C GLU A 665 2.64 -9.47 -18.67
N VAL A 666 2.32 -10.67 -18.15
CA VAL A 666 2.63 -11.05 -16.77
C VAL A 666 4.14 -11.03 -16.51
N LYS A 667 4.94 -11.60 -17.41
CA LYS A 667 6.41 -11.59 -17.28
C LYS A 667 6.97 -10.18 -17.26
N GLU A 668 6.45 -9.27 -18.10
CA GLU A 668 6.91 -7.88 -18.14
C GLU A 668 6.62 -7.17 -16.82
N ALA A 669 5.42 -7.32 -16.28
CA ALA A 669 5.08 -6.81 -14.95
C ALA A 669 6.00 -7.36 -13.85
N MET A 670 6.34 -8.67 -13.90
CA MET A 670 7.24 -9.31 -12.94
C MET A 670 8.69 -8.87 -13.11
N SER A 671 9.12 -8.54 -14.32
CA SER A 671 10.49 -8.13 -14.60
C SER A 671 10.89 -6.83 -13.91
N GLY A 672 9.96 -5.90 -13.74
CA GLY A 672 10.17 -4.64 -13.00
C GLY A 672 10.18 -4.78 -11.47
N CYS A 673 9.98 -5.97 -10.91
CA CYS A 673 9.99 -6.18 -9.46
C CYS A 673 11.42 -6.32 -8.91
N LEU A 674 11.76 -5.50 -7.91
CA LEU A 674 13.06 -5.52 -7.24
C LEU A 674 13.25 -6.74 -6.30
N ALA A 675 12.22 -7.51 -6.03
CA ALA A 675 12.21 -8.61 -5.07
C ALA A 675 12.67 -8.23 -3.65
N CYS A 676 12.37 -7.00 -3.21
CA CYS A 676 12.79 -6.43 -1.93
C CYS A 676 11.98 -6.90 -0.73
N LYS A 677 10.92 -7.69 -0.92
CA LYS A 677 10.02 -8.22 0.13
C LYS A 677 9.27 -7.18 0.96
N ALA A 678 9.36 -5.89 0.69
CA ALA A 678 8.61 -4.88 1.45
C ALA A 678 7.08 -5.11 1.41
N CYS A 679 6.55 -5.71 0.34
CA CYS A 679 5.13 -6.05 0.25
C CYS A 679 4.70 -7.19 1.20
N SER A 680 5.57 -8.12 1.58
CA SER A 680 5.24 -9.19 2.52
C SER A 680 5.26 -8.74 3.98
N THR A 681 5.89 -7.60 4.28
CA THR A 681 6.03 -7.07 5.63
C THR A 681 5.19 -5.82 5.88
N GLN A 682 5.13 -4.89 4.93
CA GLN A 682 4.43 -3.61 5.06
C GLN A 682 2.93 -3.70 4.70
N CYS A 683 2.55 -4.62 3.79
CA CYS A 683 1.14 -4.81 3.45
C CYS A 683 0.41 -5.54 4.60
N PRO A 684 -0.74 -5.04 5.07
CA PRO A 684 -1.48 -5.72 6.14
C PRO A 684 -1.96 -7.12 5.74
N ILE A 685 -2.12 -7.38 4.43
CA ILE A 685 -2.51 -8.69 3.88
C ILE A 685 -1.29 -9.56 3.56
N LYS A 686 -0.07 -9.04 3.74
CA LYS A 686 1.20 -9.76 3.53
C LYS A 686 1.35 -10.39 2.14
N ILE A 687 1.01 -9.64 1.08
CA ILE A 687 1.20 -10.07 -0.31
C ILE A 687 2.67 -10.27 -0.61
N ASP A 688 3.07 -11.48 -1.00
CA ASP A 688 4.47 -11.84 -1.29
C ASP A 688 4.74 -11.94 -2.79
N VAL A 689 4.97 -10.78 -3.43
CA VAL A 689 5.31 -10.74 -4.87
C VAL A 689 6.58 -11.54 -5.20
N PRO A 690 7.69 -11.44 -4.46
CA PRO A 690 8.89 -12.22 -4.72
C PRO A 690 8.67 -13.74 -4.77
N GLU A 691 7.79 -14.26 -3.92
CA GLU A 691 7.45 -15.70 -3.90
C GLU A 691 6.73 -16.09 -5.21
N PHE A 692 5.56 -15.54 -5.49
CA PHE A 692 4.79 -15.96 -6.67
C PHE A 692 5.45 -15.54 -7.99
N ARG A 693 6.26 -14.47 -8.01
CA ARG A 693 7.10 -14.10 -9.15
C ARG A 693 8.11 -15.19 -9.48
N SER A 694 8.79 -15.73 -8.49
CA SER A 694 9.81 -16.77 -8.69
C SER A 694 9.18 -18.05 -9.23
N ARG A 695 8.03 -18.44 -8.73
CA ARG A 695 7.22 -19.58 -9.22
C ARG A 695 6.74 -19.34 -10.66
N PHE A 696 6.17 -18.18 -10.92
CA PHE A 696 5.77 -17.81 -12.29
C PHE A 696 6.95 -17.90 -13.27
N LEU A 697 8.11 -17.31 -12.91
CA LEU A 697 9.30 -17.36 -13.78
C LEU A 697 9.79 -18.79 -14.05
N GLN A 698 9.74 -19.67 -13.04
CA GLN A 698 10.07 -21.07 -13.23
C GLN A 698 9.16 -21.72 -14.26
N LEU A 699 7.84 -21.55 -14.14
CA LEU A 699 6.84 -22.10 -15.06
C LEU A 699 6.90 -21.46 -16.45
N TYR A 700 7.07 -20.15 -16.55
CA TYR A 700 7.21 -19.41 -17.80
C TYR A 700 8.36 -19.96 -18.65
N HIS A 701 9.51 -20.21 -18.03
CA HIS A 701 10.68 -20.74 -18.71
C HIS A 701 10.62 -22.25 -19.01
N THR A 702 9.53 -22.92 -18.70
CA THR A 702 9.23 -24.25 -19.27
C THR A 702 8.87 -24.15 -20.75
N ARG A 703 8.31 -23.00 -21.19
CA ARG A 703 7.88 -22.74 -22.56
C ARG A 703 8.86 -21.89 -23.35
N TYR A 704 9.48 -20.89 -22.72
CA TYR A 704 10.35 -19.91 -23.36
C TYR A 704 11.80 -20.04 -22.90
N LEU A 705 12.75 -19.66 -23.77
CA LEU A 705 14.16 -19.63 -23.40
C LEU A 705 14.41 -18.64 -22.27
N ARG A 706 15.34 -18.99 -21.44
CA ARG A 706 15.78 -18.14 -20.35
C ARG A 706 16.95 -17.27 -20.83
N PRO A 707 16.97 -15.97 -20.54
CA PRO A 707 18.10 -15.10 -20.92
C PRO A 707 19.42 -15.58 -20.31
N VAL A 708 20.51 -15.41 -21.04
CA VAL A 708 21.88 -15.78 -20.59
C VAL A 708 22.24 -15.09 -19.27
N ARG A 709 21.85 -13.81 -19.12
CA ARG A 709 22.08 -13.07 -17.88
C ARG A 709 21.46 -13.75 -16.64
N ASP A 710 20.29 -14.38 -16.76
CA ASP A 710 19.65 -15.04 -15.63
C ASP A 710 20.45 -16.26 -15.16
N HIS A 711 21.09 -16.98 -16.08
CA HIS A 711 22.01 -18.08 -15.77
C HIS A 711 23.28 -17.55 -15.09
N LEU A 712 23.84 -16.44 -15.57
CA LEU A 712 25.02 -15.81 -14.96
C LEU A 712 24.72 -15.34 -13.54
N VAL A 713 23.62 -14.62 -13.35
CA VAL A 713 23.20 -14.14 -12.03
C VAL A 713 22.94 -15.29 -11.06
N ALA A 714 22.21 -16.33 -11.48
CA ALA A 714 21.91 -17.50 -10.65
C ALA A 714 23.16 -18.34 -10.31
N SER A 715 24.28 -18.13 -11.01
CA SER A 715 25.54 -18.86 -10.80
C SER A 715 26.62 -18.01 -10.12
N VAL A 716 26.32 -16.79 -9.67
CA VAL A 716 27.31 -15.87 -9.07
C VAL A 716 28.05 -16.52 -7.91
N GLU A 717 27.35 -17.27 -7.07
CA GLU A 717 27.93 -17.97 -5.92
C GLU A 717 28.86 -19.12 -6.30
N SER A 718 28.83 -19.60 -7.56
CA SER A 718 29.70 -20.64 -8.06
C SER A 718 30.98 -20.07 -8.67
N TYR A 719 30.88 -18.95 -9.40
CA TYR A 719 32.08 -18.39 -10.08
C TYR A 719 32.79 -17.30 -9.29
N ALA A 720 32.10 -16.54 -8.41
CA ALA A 720 32.73 -15.47 -7.62
C ALA A 720 33.91 -15.99 -6.75
N PRO A 721 33.81 -17.14 -6.04
CA PRO A 721 34.93 -17.72 -5.32
C PRO A 721 36.14 -18.02 -6.21
N LEU A 722 35.91 -18.49 -7.45
CA LEU A 722 36.98 -18.80 -8.40
C LEU A 722 37.65 -17.51 -8.90
N MET A 723 36.84 -16.50 -9.27
CA MET A 723 37.34 -15.21 -9.73
C MET A 723 38.13 -14.47 -8.63
N ALA A 724 37.71 -14.60 -7.37
CA ALA A 724 38.36 -13.99 -6.22
C ALA A 724 39.79 -14.53 -5.93
N ARG A 725 40.22 -15.63 -6.57
CA ARG A 725 41.60 -16.10 -6.49
C ARG A 725 42.57 -15.21 -7.26
N ALA A 726 42.11 -14.52 -8.35
CA ALA A 726 42.88 -13.59 -9.14
C ALA A 726 42.09 -12.28 -9.40
N PRO A 727 41.71 -11.52 -8.35
CA PRO A 727 40.71 -10.45 -8.47
C PRO A 727 41.26 -9.27 -9.33
N LYS A 728 42.54 -8.96 -9.30
CA LYS A 728 43.11 -7.91 -10.14
C LYS A 728 42.95 -8.22 -11.64
N THR A 729 43.21 -9.46 -12.04
CA THR A 729 43.09 -9.90 -13.45
C THR A 729 41.64 -9.81 -13.92
N PHE A 730 40.71 -10.36 -13.16
CA PHE A 730 39.29 -10.31 -13.53
C PHE A 730 38.74 -8.88 -13.55
N ASN A 731 39.11 -8.03 -12.58
CA ASN A 731 38.73 -6.62 -12.55
C ASN A 731 39.30 -5.84 -13.76
N PHE A 732 40.52 -6.16 -14.20
CA PHE A 732 41.09 -5.59 -15.41
C PHE A 732 40.24 -5.91 -16.64
N PHE A 733 39.88 -7.17 -16.85
CA PHE A 733 39.04 -7.57 -17.99
C PHE A 733 37.62 -6.95 -17.93
N ILE A 734 36.96 -7.00 -16.76
CA ILE A 734 35.62 -6.43 -16.58
C ILE A 734 35.62 -4.93 -16.87
N ASN A 735 36.68 -4.23 -16.57
CA ASN A 735 36.79 -2.77 -16.78
C ASN A 735 37.12 -2.36 -18.23
N GLN A 736 37.44 -3.33 -19.13
CA GLN A 736 37.76 -2.97 -20.52
C GLN A 736 36.49 -2.43 -21.22
N PRO A 737 36.61 -1.28 -21.95
CA PRO A 737 35.46 -0.67 -22.60
C PRO A 737 34.73 -1.60 -23.58
N LEU A 738 35.47 -2.45 -24.30
CA LEU A 738 34.91 -3.43 -25.21
C LEU A 738 34.09 -4.50 -24.48
N VAL A 739 34.59 -5.02 -23.34
CA VAL A 739 33.89 -6.01 -22.52
C VAL A 739 32.63 -5.42 -21.93
N ARG A 740 32.66 -4.17 -21.43
CA ARG A 740 31.48 -3.44 -20.93
C ARG A 740 30.44 -3.28 -22.02
N LYS A 741 30.81 -2.82 -23.23
CA LYS A 741 29.90 -2.66 -24.36
C LYS A 741 29.30 -3.98 -24.84
N LEU A 742 30.08 -5.06 -24.86
CA LEU A 742 29.59 -6.40 -25.19
C LEU A 742 28.63 -6.96 -24.11
N SER A 743 28.95 -6.75 -22.82
CA SER A 743 28.07 -7.11 -21.69
C SER A 743 26.74 -6.38 -21.79
N GLU A 744 26.77 -5.08 -22.02
CA GLU A 744 25.57 -4.25 -22.16
C GLU A 744 24.70 -4.71 -23.33
N LYS A 745 25.30 -4.85 -24.52
CA LYS A 745 24.57 -5.17 -25.76
C LYS A 745 24.04 -6.60 -25.82
N HIS A 746 24.84 -7.60 -25.42
CA HIS A 746 24.55 -9.02 -25.65
C HIS A 746 24.11 -9.78 -24.38
N ILE A 747 24.56 -9.37 -23.21
CA ILE A 747 24.17 -9.96 -21.93
C ILE A 747 23.04 -9.16 -21.30
N GLY A 748 22.98 -7.83 -21.54
CA GLY A 748 22.02 -6.92 -20.94
C GLY A 748 22.39 -6.55 -19.49
N MET A 749 23.70 -6.46 -19.19
CA MET A 749 24.21 -6.10 -17.87
C MET A 749 25.14 -4.90 -17.99
N VAL A 750 24.99 -3.94 -17.07
CA VAL A 750 25.74 -2.68 -17.00
C VAL A 750 26.38 -2.52 -15.61
N ASP A 751 27.50 -1.81 -15.54
CA ASP A 751 28.20 -1.46 -14.30
C ASP A 751 28.44 -2.65 -13.35
N LEU A 752 28.97 -3.74 -13.89
CA LEU A 752 29.26 -4.94 -13.11
C LEU A 752 30.17 -4.63 -11.92
N PRO A 753 29.84 -5.11 -10.70
CA PRO A 753 30.63 -4.85 -9.51
C PRO A 753 32.01 -5.50 -9.61
N LEU A 754 33.04 -4.76 -9.12
CA LEU A 754 34.40 -5.23 -9.08
C LEU A 754 34.65 -6.07 -7.83
N LEU A 755 35.48 -7.10 -7.97
CA LEU A 755 35.93 -7.93 -6.86
C LEU A 755 36.83 -7.13 -5.90
N SER A 756 36.77 -7.45 -4.63
CA SER A 756 37.64 -6.86 -3.60
C SER A 756 39.12 -7.15 -3.85
N VAL A 757 39.94 -6.12 -3.69
CA VAL A 757 41.41 -6.20 -3.75
C VAL A 757 42.00 -5.52 -2.52
N PRO A 758 42.63 -6.26 -1.61
CA PRO A 758 42.85 -7.69 -1.59
C PRO A 758 41.59 -8.52 -1.35
N SER A 759 41.54 -9.77 -1.76
CA SER A 759 40.46 -10.69 -1.46
C SER A 759 40.41 -11.00 0.03
N LEU A 760 39.21 -11.39 0.57
CA LEU A 760 39.05 -11.80 1.96
C LEU A 760 40.09 -12.86 2.37
N GLN A 761 40.30 -13.87 1.56
CA GLN A 761 41.27 -14.94 1.81
C GLN A 761 42.69 -14.40 2.01
N ARG A 762 43.12 -13.38 1.26
CA ARG A 762 44.41 -12.74 1.42
C ARG A 762 44.49 -11.87 2.67
N GLN A 763 43.39 -11.25 3.05
CA GLN A 763 43.31 -10.48 4.30
C GLN A 763 43.39 -11.33 5.55
N LEU A 764 42.97 -12.61 5.42
CA LEU A 764 42.94 -13.58 6.52
C LEU A 764 44.25 -14.42 6.64
N VAL A 765 45.21 -14.25 5.73
CA VAL A 765 46.49 -14.98 5.82
C VAL A 765 47.18 -14.63 7.14
N GLY A 766 47.49 -15.63 7.94
CA GLY A 766 48.10 -15.48 9.27
C GLY A 766 47.13 -15.16 10.41
N HIS A 767 45.83 -14.93 10.11
CA HIS A 767 44.81 -14.74 11.12
C HIS A 767 44.34 -16.10 11.72
N ARG A 768 44.19 -16.15 13.04
CA ARG A 768 43.65 -17.34 13.73
C ARG A 768 42.22 -17.70 13.26
N SER A 769 41.47 -16.68 12.83
CA SER A 769 40.12 -16.79 12.32
C SER A 769 39.92 -17.68 11.09
N ALA A 770 40.98 -17.97 10.32
CA ALA A 770 40.88 -18.70 9.05
C ALA A 770 41.16 -20.21 9.16
N ASN A 771 41.61 -20.70 10.32
CA ASN A 771 42.30 -22.00 10.43
C ASN A 771 41.64 -23.02 11.38
N MET A 772 40.47 -22.74 11.98
CA MET A 772 39.77 -23.73 12.82
C MET A 772 38.83 -24.60 12.00
N THR A 773 38.97 -25.91 12.13
CA THR A 773 38.04 -26.89 11.56
C THR A 773 36.82 -27.12 12.50
N LEU A 774 35.77 -27.75 11.99
CA LEU A 774 34.61 -28.08 12.84
C LEU A 774 34.98 -28.98 14.00
N GLU A 775 35.85 -29.95 13.79
CA GLU A 775 36.35 -30.88 14.81
C GLU A 775 37.10 -30.12 15.92
N GLN A 776 37.87 -29.10 15.56
CA GLN A 776 38.55 -28.24 16.54
C GLN A 776 37.57 -27.38 17.34
N LEU A 777 36.49 -26.91 16.72
CA LEU A 777 35.41 -26.18 17.40
C LEU A 777 34.59 -27.08 18.32
N GLU A 778 34.36 -28.34 17.93
CA GLU A 778 33.69 -29.34 18.77
C GLU A 778 34.47 -29.63 20.07
N ALA A 779 35.80 -29.68 19.95
CA ALA A 779 36.73 -30.00 21.05
C ALA A 779 36.89 -28.83 22.07
N LEU A 780 36.37 -27.64 21.81
CA LEU A 780 36.43 -26.49 22.73
C LEU A 780 35.55 -26.74 23.99
N THR A 781 36.02 -26.25 25.13
CA THR A 781 35.22 -26.22 26.38
C THR A 781 34.05 -25.23 26.25
N PRO A 782 32.99 -25.36 27.07
CA PRO A 782 31.89 -24.39 27.09
C PRO A 782 32.38 -22.94 27.29
N GLU A 783 33.33 -22.69 28.14
CA GLU A 783 33.92 -21.36 28.41
C GLU A 783 34.67 -20.81 27.18
N GLN A 784 35.37 -21.69 26.45
CA GLN A 784 36.03 -21.31 25.21
C GLN A 784 35.01 -21.01 24.12
N LYS A 785 33.95 -21.83 23.97
CA LYS A 785 32.87 -21.63 23.00
C LYS A 785 32.14 -20.30 23.26
N ALA A 786 31.96 -19.91 24.51
CA ALA A 786 31.33 -18.61 24.87
C ALA A 786 32.13 -17.41 24.38
N LYS A 787 33.40 -17.56 24.07
CA LYS A 787 34.26 -16.50 23.53
C LYS A 787 34.47 -16.62 22.00
N VAL A 788 33.78 -17.51 21.32
CA VAL A 788 33.86 -17.69 19.86
C VAL A 788 32.63 -17.10 19.20
N VAL A 789 32.81 -16.52 18.01
CA VAL A 789 31.73 -16.11 17.10
C VAL A 789 32.03 -16.67 15.71
N LEU A 790 31.00 -17.31 15.10
CA LEU A 790 31.11 -17.91 13.77
C LEU A 790 30.64 -16.94 12.71
N VAL A 791 31.48 -16.62 11.73
CA VAL A 791 31.16 -15.72 10.63
C VAL A 791 30.60 -16.51 9.46
N VAL A 792 29.32 -16.33 9.17
CA VAL A 792 28.65 -16.96 8.02
C VAL A 792 28.91 -16.09 6.79
N GLN A 793 29.60 -16.67 5.82
CA GLN A 793 29.96 -15.94 4.60
C GLN A 793 28.78 -15.81 3.63
N ASP A 794 28.71 -14.68 2.95
CA ASP A 794 27.84 -14.44 1.79
C ASP A 794 28.67 -14.02 0.56
N PRO A 795 28.12 -14.17 -0.66
CA PRO A 795 28.90 -13.91 -1.88
C PRO A 795 29.28 -12.43 -2.05
N PHE A 796 28.46 -11.52 -1.56
CA PHE A 796 28.64 -10.10 -1.82
C PHE A 796 29.67 -9.49 -0.87
N THR A 797 29.52 -9.69 0.44
CA THR A 797 30.46 -9.15 1.42
C THR A 797 31.78 -9.93 1.42
N SER A 798 31.78 -11.23 1.09
CA SER A 798 33.04 -11.99 1.03
C SER A 798 33.90 -11.72 -0.20
N TYR A 799 33.29 -11.43 -1.37
CA TYR A 799 34.04 -11.31 -2.62
C TYR A 799 34.05 -9.92 -3.24
N TYR A 800 33.03 -9.10 -3.01
CA TYR A 800 32.88 -7.76 -3.60
C TYR A 800 33.08 -6.61 -2.60
N ASP A 801 32.94 -6.89 -1.29
CA ASP A 801 33.13 -5.90 -0.21
C ASP A 801 33.82 -6.55 1.01
N ALA A 802 34.93 -7.25 0.74
CA ALA A 802 35.64 -8.09 1.71
C ALA A 802 36.17 -7.33 2.93
N GLN A 803 36.39 -6.02 2.79
CA GLN A 803 36.86 -5.18 3.90
C GLN A 803 35.86 -5.17 5.05
N VAL A 804 34.56 -5.20 4.79
CA VAL A 804 33.53 -5.21 5.83
C VAL A 804 33.61 -6.46 6.69
N VAL A 805 33.84 -7.63 6.09
CA VAL A 805 34.02 -8.91 6.83
C VAL A 805 35.33 -8.88 7.63
N ALA A 806 36.41 -8.38 7.03
CA ALA A 806 37.69 -8.25 7.74
C ALA A 806 37.59 -7.29 8.94
N ASP A 807 36.84 -6.21 8.80
CA ASP A 807 36.63 -5.26 9.88
C ASP A 807 35.69 -5.82 10.96
N PHE A 808 34.72 -6.69 10.60
CA PHE A 808 33.92 -7.44 11.57
C PHE A 808 34.79 -8.38 12.42
N ILE A 809 35.76 -9.05 11.78
CA ILE A 809 36.72 -9.91 12.48
C ILE A 809 37.53 -9.08 13.48
N ARG A 810 38.09 -7.94 13.05
CA ARG A 810 38.87 -7.04 13.93
C ARG A 810 38.03 -6.49 15.08
N LEU A 811 36.76 -6.10 14.80
CA LEU A 811 35.84 -5.64 15.81
C LEU A 811 35.56 -6.72 16.86
N SER A 812 35.30 -7.96 16.41
CA SER A 812 35.07 -9.10 17.31
C SER A 812 36.28 -9.37 18.21
N GLU A 813 37.51 -9.33 17.65
CA GLU A 813 38.76 -9.50 18.42
C GLU A 813 38.95 -8.39 19.46
N LYS A 814 38.66 -7.13 19.11
CA LYS A 814 38.71 -6.01 20.06
C LYS A 814 37.69 -6.12 21.17
N LEU A 815 36.55 -6.76 20.91
CA LEU A 815 35.53 -7.06 21.91
C LEU A 815 35.85 -8.30 22.76
N GLY A 816 37.03 -8.94 22.55
CA GLY A 816 37.51 -10.12 23.32
C GLY A 816 36.92 -11.45 22.82
N TYR A 817 36.34 -11.49 21.61
CA TYR A 817 35.85 -12.71 20.99
C TYR A 817 36.90 -13.25 19.98
N GLN A 818 36.88 -14.56 19.78
CA GLN A 818 37.60 -15.20 18.70
C GLN A 818 36.69 -15.44 17.51
N PRO A 819 36.77 -14.64 16.44
CA PRO A 819 35.97 -14.88 15.25
C PRO A 819 36.53 -16.07 14.47
N VAL A 820 35.64 -16.93 13.96
CA VAL A 820 35.98 -18.05 13.08
C VAL A 820 35.15 -17.96 11.82
N VAL A 821 35.81 -17.84 10.67
CA VAL A 821 35.15 -17.77 9.37
C VAL A 821 34.76 -19.17 8.89
N LEU A 822 33.46 -19.43 8.81
CA LEU A 822 32.97 -20.73 8.30
C LEU A 822 33.30 -20.89 6.81
N PRO A 823 33.47 -22.13 6.32
CA PRO A 823 33.56 -22.39 4.88
C PRO A 823 32.41 -21.74 4.11
N PHE A 824 32.72 -21.15 2.93
CA PHE A 824 31.67 -20.56 2.10
C PHE A 824 30.66 -21.62 1.65
N SER A 825 29.40 -21.38 1.98
CA SER A 825 28.26 -22.18 1.56
C SER A 825 27.28 -21.30 0.78
N PRO A 826 26.91 -21.67 -0.46
CA PRO A 826 26.01 -20.87 -1.28
C PRO A 826 24.66 -20.66 -0.59
N ASN A 827 24.18 -19.41 -0.57
CA ASN A 827 22.86 -19.07 -0.03
C ASN A 827 21.73 -19.38 -1.02
N GLY A 828 21.97 -19.19 -2.32
CA GLY A 828 20.99 -19.44 -3.38
C GLY A 828 19.98 -18.33 -3.62
N LYS A 829 20.03 -17.19 -2.91
CA LYS A 829 19.10 -16.06 -3.09
C LYS A 829 18.96 -15.64 -4.55
N ALA A 830 20.07 -15.57 -5.29
CA ALA A 830 20.05 -15.21 -6.70
C ALA A 830 19.32 -16.25 -7.58
N GLN A 831 19.41 -17.54 -7.22
CA GLN A 831 18.66 -18.63 -7.89
C GLN A 831 17.15 -18.46 -7.65
N HIS A 832 16.75 -18.16 -6.41
CA HIS A 832 15.35 -17.91 -6.05
C HIS A 832 14.78 -16.74 -6.85
N ILE A 833 15.43 -15.57 -6.79
CA ILE A 833 14.98 -14.35 -7.47
C ILE A 833 14.82 -14.55 -8.99
N LYS A 834 15.68 -15.36 -9.60
CA LYS A 834 15.61 -15.66 -11.05
C LYS A 834 14.72 -16.86 -11.39
N GLY A 835 14.00 -17.44 -10.42
CA GLY A 835 13.06 -18.55 -10.65
C GLY A 835 13.74 -19.87 -11.02
N PHE A 836 14.93 -20.16 -10.47
CA PHE A 836 15.57 -21.46 -10.54
C PHE A 836 15.25 -22.27 -9.26
N LEU A 837 13.96 -22.44 -8.95
CA LEU A 837 13.52 -22.94 -7.64
C LEU A 837 13.99 -24.37 -7.35
N THR A 838 14.03 -25.25 -8.35
CA THR A 838 14.58 -26.61 -8.21
C THR A 838 16.07 -26.59 -7.81
N ARG A 839 16.85 -25.66 -8.38
CA ARG A 839 18.25 -25.48 -8.05
C ARG A 839 18.39 -24.83 -6.66
N PHE A 840 17.55 -23.85 -6.37
CA PHE A 840 17.48 -23.18 -5.07
C PHE A 840 17.19 -24.18 -3.94
N ALA A 841 16.17 -25.04 -4.10
CA ALA A 841 15.82 -26.05 -3.09
C ALA A 841 17.01 -26.98 -2.75
N LYS A 842 17.75 -27.43 -3.78
CA LYS A 842 18.97 -28.26 -3.57
C LYS A 842 20.07 -27.48 -2.84
N THR A 843 20.27 -26.20 -3.20
CA THR A 843 21.25 -25.34 -2.55
C THR A 843 20.86 -25.08 -1.10
N ALA A 844 19.60 -24.72 -0.87
CA ALA A 844 19.06 -24.45 0.46
C ALA A 844 19.14 -25.67 1.37
N GLN A 845 18.80 -26.88 0.87
CA GLN A 845 18.91 -28.10 1.66
C GLN A 845 20.35 -28.36 2.10
N LYS A 846 21.30 -28.33 1.14
CA LYS A 846 22.72 -28.56 1.43
C LYS A 846 23.27 -27.56 2.46
N THR A 847 22.90 -26.29 2.33
CA THR A 847 23.36 -25.24 3.27
C THR A 847 22.65 -25.36 4.61
N SER A 848 21.37 -25.75 4.65
CA SER A 848 20.67 -26.05 5.90
C SER A 848 21.31 -27.23 6.64
N ASP A 849 21.64 -28.32 5.95
CA ASP A 849 22.31 -29.48 6.57
C ASP A 849 23.66 -29.09 7.18
N PHE A 850 24.41 -28.23 6.51
CA PHE A 850 25.68 -27.69 7.03
C PHE A 850 25.45 -26.79 8.26
N LEU A 851 24.56 -25.81 8.15
CA LEU A 851 24.31 -24.85 9.24
C LEU A 851 23.66 -25.49 10.48
N ASN A 852 22.83 -26.54 10.29
CA ASN A 852 22.28 -27.30 11.44
C ASN A 852 23.40 -28.06 12.18
N ARG A 853 24.38 -28.65 11.47
CA ARG A 853 25.56 -29.28 12.14
C ARG A 853 26.36 -28.24 12.92
N VAL A 854 26.59 -27.07 12.33
CA VAL A 854 27.30 -25.96 13.00
C VAL A 854 26.51 -25.45 14.23
N ALA A 855 25.19 -25.38 14.13
CA ALA A 855 24.32 -24.94 15.23
C ALA A 855 24.41 -25.84 16.49
N GLN A 856 24.71 -27.15 16.30
CA GLN A 856 24.93 -28.09 17.42
C GLN A 856 26.13 -27.71 18.31
N LEU A 857 27.04 -26.88 17.79
CA LEU A 857 28.17 -26.36 18.58
C LEU A 857 27.75 -25.42 19.72
N GLY A 858 26.52 -24.82 19.63
CA GLY A 858 26.04 -23.81 20.57
C GLY A 858 26.79 -22.47 20.48
N ILE A 859 27.51 -22.21 19.38
CA ILE A 859 28.28 -20.98 19.17
C ILE A 859 27.45 -20.02 18.29
N PRO A 860 27.38 -18.72 18.59
CA PRO A 860 26.65 -17.75 17.76
C PRO A 860 27.15 -17.71 16.32
N MET A 861 26.23 -17.81 15.36
CA MET A 861 26.49 -17.66 13.94
C MET A 861 26.04 -16.27 13.50
N VAL A 862 26.93 -15.48 12.89
CA VAL A 862 26.67 -14.09 12.49
C VAL A 862 26.94 -13.88 11.01
N GLY A 863 25.97 -13.31 10.30
CA GLY A 863 26.09 -12.88 8.91
C GLY A 863 26.03 -11.35 8.80
N VAL A 864 26.69 -10.81 7.81
CA VAL A 864 26.86 -9.35 7.68
C VAL A 864 25.78 -8.72 6.81
N ASP A 865 25.43 -9.32 5.65
CA ASP A 865 24.44 -8.74 4.74
C ASP A 865 23.00 -9.12 5.11
N PRO A 866 22.14 -8.12 5.41
CA PRO A 866 20.76 -8.40 5.84
C PRO A 866 19.93 -9.19 4.82
N ALA A 867 20.09 -8.93 3.52
CA ALA A 867 19.30 -9.61 2.50
C ALA A 867 19.59 -11.11 2.43
N LEU A 868 20.83 -11.51 2.69
CA LEU A 868 21.24 -12.91 2.66
C LEU A 868 20.90 -13.64 3.97
N VAL A 869 21.10 -13.00 5.12
CA VAL A 869 20.70 -13.58 6.43
C VAL A 869 19.20 -13.81 6.49
N LEU A 870 18.40 -12.82 6.07
CA LEU A 870 16.94 -12.95 6.06
C LEU A 870 16.43 -14.03 5.10
N CYS A 871 17.19 -14.38 4.04
CA CYS A 871 16.88 -15.50 3.17
C CYS A 871 16.84 -16.85 3.93
N TYR A 872 17.76 -17.06 4.89
CA TYR A 872 17.75 -18.26 5.73
C TYR A 872 16.50 -18.36 6.61
N ARG A 873 15.92 -17.19 7.00
CA ARG A 873 14.75 -17.11 7.90
C ARG A 873 13.43 -17.26 7.15
N ASP A 874 13.35 -16.79 5.89
CA ASP A 874 12.12 -16.70 5.12
C ASP A 874 12.09 -17.68 3.95
N GLU A 875 12.84 -17.43 2.85
CA GLU A 875 12.75 -18.24 1.64
C GLU A 875 13.15 -19.72 1.89
N TYR A 876 14.10 -19.97 2.80
CA TYR A 876 14.46 -21.34 3.18
C TYR A 876 13.30 -22.04 3.89
N ARG A 877 12.62 -21.34 4.82
CA ARG A 877 11.46 -21.90 5.53
C ARG A 877 10.32 -22.18 4.59
N GLN A 878 10.03 -21.25 3.68
CA GLN A 878 8.99 -21.43 2.67
C GLN A 878 9.30 -22.63 1.73
N THR A 879 10.58 -22.84 1.37
CA THR A 879 10.96 -23.87 0.41
C THR A 879 11.13 -25.24 1.03
N LEU A 880 11.68 -25.33 2.23
CA LEU A 880 12.08 -26.59 2.88
C LEU A 880 11.10 -27.04 3.98
N GLY A 881 10.29 -26.15 4.52
CA GLY A 881 9.47 -26.43 5.69
C GLY A 881 10.32 -26.93 6.86
N ASP A 882 9.90 -28.02 7.50
CA ASP A 882 10.60 -28.63 8.64
C ASP A 882 12.00 -29.16 8.28
N LYS A 883 12.27 -29.47 7.01
CA LYS A 883 13.60 -29.90 6.52
C LYS A 883 14.66 -28.81 6.65
N ARG A 884 14.27 -27.56 6.86
CA ARG A 884 15.21 -26.46 7.13
C ARG A 884 15.97 -26.68 8.44
N GLY A 885 15.33 -27.27 9.45
CA GLY A 885 15.88 -27.36 10.80
C GLY A 885 15.86 -26.01 11.54
N ASP A 886 16.47 -25.99 12.74
CA ASP A 886 16.34 -24.88 13.71
C ASP A 886 17.57 -23.96 13.79
N PHE A 887 18.53 -24.10 12.87
CA PHE A 887 19.68 -23.20 12.88
C PHE A 887 19.25 -21.72 12.84
N HIS A 888 20.00 -20.87 13.53
CA HIS A 888 19.78 -19.44 13.55
C HIS A 888 21.06 -18.68 13.20
N VAL A 889 20.99 -17.84 12.15
CA VAL A 889 22.04 -16.90 11.78
C VAL A 889 21.58 -15.51 12.22
N MET A 890 22.37 -14.86 13.08
CA MET A 890 22.14 -13.52 13.59
C MET A 890 22.70 -12.49 12.63
N LEU A 891 22.09 -11.30 12.61
CA LEU A 891 22.72 -10.11 12.05
C LEU A 891 23.68 -9.47 13.06
N VAL A 892 24.60 -8.65 12.58
CA VAL A 892 25.61 -8.01 13.44
C VAL A 892 24.95 -7.23 14.60
N HIS A 893 23.89 -6.48 14.33
CA HIS A 893 23.17 -5.70 15.34
C HIS A 893 22.36 -6.56 16.35
N GLU A 894 22.06 -7.80 15.99
CA GLU A 894 21.41 -8.74 16.92
C GLU A 894 22.44 -9.42 17.85
N TRP A 895 23.65 -9.64 17.38
CA TRP A 895 24.74 -10.24 18.15
C TRP A 895 25.45 -9.26 19.07
N LEU A 896 25.72 -8.02 18.59
CA LEU A 896 26.47 -7.03 19.36
C LEU A 896 25.88 -6.70 20.76
N PRO A 897 24.57 -6.58 20.96
CA PRO A 897 24.01 -6.37 22.30
C PRO A 897 24.41 -7.45 23.30
N THR A 898 24.40 -8.71 22.88
CA THR A 898 24.86 -9.85 23.71
C THR A 898 26.36 -9.79 23.97
N ALA A 899 27.13 -9.48 22.92
CA ALA A 899 28.59 -9.35 23.04
C ALA A 899 29.03 -8.16 23.91
N LEU A 900 28.15 -7.21 24.15
CA LEU A 900 28.37 -5.99 24.93
C LEU A 900 27.52 -5.95 26.22
N GLU A 901 27.00 -7.09 26.70
CA GLU A 901 26.06 -7.14 27.84
C GLU A 901 26.67 -6.49 29.09
N ASP A 902 27.95 -6.73 29.34
CA ASP A 902 28.70 -6.18 30.48
C ASP A 902 29.07 -4.69 30.34
N LYS A 903 28.86 -4.08 29.15
CA LYS A 903 29.22 -2.71 28.89
C LYS A 903 28.02 -1.77 29.02
N ALA A 904 28.06 -0.91 30.05
CA ALA A 904 27.03 0.08 30.30
C ALA A 904 26.91 1.09 29.14
N VAL A 905 25.70 1.62 28.95
CA VAL A 905 25.46 2.76 28.05
C VAL A 905 26.18 3.98 28.64
N GLN A 906 26.91 4.69 27.80
CA GLN A 906 27.62 5.90 28.17
C GLN A 906 26.81 7.15 27.80
N ASP A 907 27.16 8.28 28.40
CA ASP A 907 26.61 9.57 27.97
C ASP A 907 27.01 9.86 26.53
N VAL A 908 25.98 10.05 25.69
CA VAL A 908 26.15 10.21 24.25
C VAL A 908 26.57 11.66 23.95
N SER A 909 27.68 11.82 23.27
CA SER A 909 28.26 13.15 22.93
C SER A 909 28.77 13.19 21.49
N GLY A 910 29.02 14.39 21.01
CA GLY A 910 29.60 14.64 19.67
C GLY A 910 28.55 14.66 18.53
N GLU A 911 29.09 14.86 17.33
CA GLU A 911 28.25 14.87 16.11
C GLU A 911 27.69 13.48 15.83
N PRO A 912 26.41 13.38 15.40
CA PRO A 912 25.78 12.08 15.15
C PRO A 912 26.36 11.38 13.92
N TRP A 913 26.32 10.05 13.96
CA TRP A 913 26.37 9.18 12.79
C TRP A 913 24.98 8.99 12.22
N TYR A 914 24.85 8.77 10.91
CA TYR A 914 23.57 8.69 10.19
C TYR A 914 23.40 7.31 9.57
N LEU A 915 22.42 6.56 10.05
CA LEU A 915 22.16 5.19 9.62
C LEU A 915 21.11 5.13 8.50
N PHE A 916 21.51 4.63 7.37
CA PHE A 916 20.66 4.23 6.25
C PHE A 916 20.45 2.71 6.32
N GLY A 917 19.37 2.27 6.96
CA GLY A 917 19.04 0.86 7.09
C GLY A 917 18.70 0.22 5.74
N HIS A 918 19.10 -1.04 5.54
CA HIS A 918 18.69 -1.80 4.35
C HIS A 918 17.18 -1.99 4.34
N CYS A 919 16.52 -1.75 3.20
CA CYS A 919 15.05 -1.76 3.12
C CYS A 919 14.42 -3.08 3.61
N THR A 920 15.00 -4.23 3.29
CA THR A 920 14.52 -5.54 3.76
C THR A 920 14.73 -5.71 5.28
N GLU A 921 15.85 -5.21 5.82
CA GLU A 921 16.15 -5.24 7.26
C GLU A 921 15.14 -4.41 8.05
N VAL A 922 14.98 -3.14 7.68
CA VAL A 922 14.08 -2.21 8.38
C VAL A 922 12.63 -2.65 8.31
N THR A 923 12.20 -3.29 7.22
CA THR A 923 10.83 -3.76 7.08
C THR A 923 10.56 -5.09 7.79
N ALA A 924 11.54 -6.00 7.83
CA ALA A 924 11.41 -7.29 8.51
C ALA A 924 11.77 -7.22 10.00
N LEU A 925 12.66 -6.31 10.37
CA LEU A 925 13.18 -6.10 11.73
C LEU A 925 13.10 -4.61 12.11
N PRO A 926 11.91 -4.06 12.39
CA PRO A 926 11.73 -2.63 12.68
C PRO A 926 12.56 -2.13 13.87
N GLY A 927 12.93 -3.00 14.80
CA GLY A 927 13.81 -2.70 15.93
C GLY A 927 15.30 -2.54 15.58
N ALA A 928 15.73 -2.92 14.36
CA ALA A 928 17.14 -2.91 13.97
C ALA A 928 17.82 -1.52 14.11
N PRO A 929 17.19 -0.40 13.70
CA PRO A 929 17.78 0.93 13.89
C PRO A 929 17.99 1.29 15.37
N ALA A 930 17.05 0.93 16.24
CA ALA A 930 17.16 1.18 17.68
C ALA A 930 18.25 0.30 18.34
N GLN A 931 18.38 -0.94 17.90
CA GLN A 931 19.46 -1.83 18.35
C GLN A 931 20.85 -1.27 17.95
N TRP A 932 21.01 -0.82 16.71
CA TRP A 932 22.24 -0.13 16.28
C TRP A 932 22.51 1.12 17.11
N ALA A 933 21.49 1.96 17.37
CA ALA A 933 21.65 3.16 18.21
C ALA A 933 22.07 2.81 19.64
N SER A 934 21.48 1.79 20.24
CA SER A 934 21.86 1.27 21.56
C SER A 934 23.32 0.77 21.59
N VAL A 935 23.78 0.08 20.53
CA VAL A 935 25.16 -0.38 20.41
C VAL A 935 26.12 0.83 20.36
N PHE A 936 25.83 1.85 19.55
CA PHE A 936 26.65 3.07 19.48
C PHE A 936 26.69 3.81 20.80
N ALA A 937 25.56 3.92 21.49
CA ALA A 937 25.48 4.57 22.81
C ALA A 937 26.35 3.89 23.89
N ARG A 938 26.61 2.60 23.77
CA ARG A 938 27.57 1.90 24.67
C ARG A 938 29.03 2.37 24.50
N PHE A 939 29.30 3.11 23.45
CA PHE A 939 30.59 3.73 23.17
C PHE A 939 30.52 5.27 23.17
N GLY A 940 29.46 5.86 23.76
CA GLY A 940 29.29 7.31 23.87
C GLY A 940 29.01 8.02 22.54
N ALA A 941 28.69 7.25 21.48
CA ALA A 941 28.44 7.81 20.14
C ALA A 941 26.94 7.89 19.84
N LYS A 942 26.53 9.00 19.19
CA LYS A 942 25.15 9.20 18.75
C LYS A 942 24.95 8.59 17.37
N LEU A 943 23.89 7.80 17.19
CA LEU A 943 23.46 7.28 15.88
C LEU A 943 22.02 7.67 15.63
N GLU A 944 21.77 8.34 14.52
CA GLU A 944 20.43 8.75 14.07
C GLU A 944 20.00 7.94 12.84
N SER A 945 18.78 7.40 12.86
CA SER A 945 18.23 6.70 11.71
C SER A 945 17.71 7.70 10.67
N VAL A 946 18.13 7.51 9.41
CA VAL A 946 17.67 8.31 8.28
C VAL A 946 16.51 7.61 7.58
N SER A 947 15.35 8.26 7.57
CA SER A 947 14.17 7.73 6.86
C SER A 947 14.32 7.89 5.36
N VAL A 948 14.56 6.79 4.66
CA VAL A 948 14.65 6.71 3.19
C VAL A 948 13.93 5.48 2.66
N GLY A 949 13.52 5.53 1.38
CA GLY A 949 12.96 4.38 0.67
C GLY A 949 14.04 3.40 0.19
N CYS A 950 13.77 2.76 -0.93
CA CYS A 950 14.72 1.84 -1.56
C CYS A 950 15.88 2.61 -2.21
N CYS A 951 17.09 2.04 -2.16
CA CYS A 951 18.25 2.58 -2.88
C CYS A 951 18.25 2.31 -4.40
N GLY A 952 17.35 1.45 -4.89
CA GLY A 952 17.21 1.11 -6.31
C GLY A 952 18.14 -0.01 -6.82
N MET A 953 19.12 -0.48 -6.07
CA MET A 953 20.05 -1.51 -6.52
C MET A 953 19.46 -2.93 -6.47
N ALA A 954 18.92 -3.34 -5.31
CA ALA A 954 18.30 -4.64 -5.06
C ALA A 954 19.03 -5.83 -5.73
N GLY A 955 20.23 -6.13 -5.24
CA GLY A 955 21.08 -7.17 -5.79
C GLY A 955 21.54 -6.85 -7.21
N THR A 956 21.06 -7.58 -8.21
CA THR A 956 21.44 -7.38 -9.62
C THR A 956 20.47 -6.54 -10.43
N TYR A 957 19.33 -6.13 -9.86
CA TYR A 957 18.29 -5.35 -10.56
C TYR A 957 18.86 -4.06 -11.18
N GLY A 958 19.62 -3.30 -10.39
CA GLY A 958 20.24 -2.07 -10.85
C GLY A 958 21.36 -2.25 -11.90
N HIS A 959 21.87 -3.47 -12.06
CA HIS A 959 22.86 -3.83 -13.09
C HIS A 959 22.24 -4.35 -14.38
N GLU A 960 20.91 -4.55 -14.44
CA GLU A 960 20.24 -4.93 -15.67
C GLU A 960 19.92 -3.70 -16.51
N VAL A 961 20.36 -3.67 -17.77
CA VAL A 961 20.20 -2.54 -18.70
C VAL A 961 18.79 -2.01 -18.73
N LYS A 962 17.78 -2.88 -18.83
CA LYS A 962 16.37 -2.49 -18.88
C LYS A 962 15.84 -1.84 -17.58
N ASN A 963 16.49 -2.08 -16.45
CA ASN A 963 16.10 -1.58 -15.14
C ASN A 963 16.99 -0.43 -14.66
N HIS A 964 18.07 -0.13 -15.42
CA HIS A 964 19.10 0.81 -15.00
C HIS A 964 18.56 2.22 -14.75
N ALA A 965 17.79 2.78 -15.68
CA ALA A 965 17.17 4.09 -15.52
C ALA A 965 16.22 4.14 -14.30
N ASN A 966 15.39 3.12 -14.13
CA ASN A 966 14.51 3.02 -12.97
C ASN A 966 15.30 2.88 -11.66
N SER A 967 16.41 2.16 -11.67
CA SER A 967 17.29 2.02 -10.50
C SER A 967 17.88 3.36 -10.05
N LEU A 968 18.35 4.18 -11.00
CA LEU A 968 18.85 5.51 -10.72
C LEU A 968 17.72 6.44 -10.25
N GLY A 969 16.59 6.44 -10.94
CA GLY A 969 15.44 7.25 -10.54
C GLY A 969 14.91 6.89 -9.14
N ILE A 970 14.90 5.62 -8.75
CA ILE A 970 14.53 5.20 -7.38
C ILE A 970 15.50 5.79 -6.35
N TYR A 971 16.79 5.84 -6.65
CA TYR A 971 17.80 6.47 -5.78
C TYR A 971 17.51 7.97 -5.58
N GLU A 972 17.19 8.68 -6.67
CA GLU A 972 16.83 10.10 -6.67
C GLU A 972 15.60 10.41 -5.79
N LEU A 973 14.64 9.50 -5.66
CA LEU A 973 13.41 9.74 -4.90
C LEU A 973 13.66 10.12 -3.43
N SER A 974 14.70 9.58 -2.79
CA SER A 974 14.95 9.85 -1.36
C SER A 974 16.42 9.80 -0.95
N TRP A 975 17.22 8.88 -1.50
CA TRP A 975 18.61 8.68 -1.09
C TRP A 975 19.50 9.84 -1.48
N HIS A 976 19.45 10.29 -2.73
CA HIS A 976 20.27 11.38 -3.23
C HIS A 976 20.10 12.64 -2.38
N GLN A 977 18.85 13.03 -2.12
CA GLN A 977 18.54 14.21 -1.31
C GLN A 977 19.09 14.11 0.12
N ALA A 978 19.00 12.93 0.73
CA ALA A 978 19.54 12.70 2.08
C ALA A 978 21.07 12.75 2.07
N MET A 979 21.72 12.15 1.06
CA MET A 979 23.18 12.18 0.89
C MET A 979 23.75 13.58 0.65
N GLN A 980 22.99 14.48 0.02
CA GLN A 980 23.41 15.87 -0.20
C GLN A 980 23.31 16.75 1.07
N ARG A 981 22.43 16.38 2.00
CA ARG A 981 22.17 17.17 3.22
C ARG A 981 23.05 16.78 4.40
N LEU A 982 23.55 15.55 4.42
CA LEU A 982 24.26 14.99 5.58
C LEU A 982 25.76 14.89 5.33
N PRO A 983 26.60 15.00 6.37
CA PRO A 983 28.05 14.83 6.26
C PRO A 983 28.37 13.39 5.84
N ARG A 984 28.87 13.24 4.62
CA ARG A 984 29.07 11.95 3.93
C ARG A 984 29.96 10.98 4.69
N ASN A 985 30.99 11.44 5.34
CA ASN A 985 31.91 10.63 6.13
C ASN A 985 31.25 10.03 7.39
N ARG A 986 30.07 10.53 7.79
CA ARG A 986 29.29 10.03 8.91
C ARG A 986 28.06 9.24 8.46
N CYS A 987 27.83 9.09 7.15
CA CYS A 987 26.73 8.27 6.61
C CYS A 987 27.13 6.79 6.59
N LEU A 988 26.23 5.93 7.07
CA LEU A 988 26.44 4.49 7.21
C LEU A 988 25.30 3.73 6.55
N ALA A 989 25.59 2.59 5.90
CA ALA A 989 24.55 1.73 5.32
C ALA A 989 24.80 0.25 5.60
N THR A 990 23.77 -0.47 6.09
CA THR A 990 23.89 -1.88 6.49
C THR A 990 23.97 -2.82 5.29
N GLY A 991 23.22 -2.60 4.20
CA GLY A 991 23.19 -3.50 3.04
C GLY A 991 24.30 -3.25 2.01
N TYR A 992 24.86 -4.32 1.47
CA TYR A 992 25.81 -4.24 0.35
C TYR A 992 25.22 -3.52 -0.86
N SER A 993 23.97 -3.84 -1.23
CA SER A 993 23.26 -3.20 -2.35
C SER A 993 23.21 -1.68 -2.20
N CYS A 994 22.98 -1.19 -0.98
CA CYS A 994 22.92 0.24 -0.68
C CYS A 994 24.30 0.91 -0.84
N ARG A 995 25.35 0.30 -0.26
CA ARG A 995 26.73 0.82 -0.37
C ARG A 995 27.21 0.84 -1.82
N SER A 996 26.87 -0.21 -2.59
CA SER A 996 27.17 -0.31 -4.02
C SER A 996 26.46 0.77 -4.83
N GLN A 997 25.18 1.05 -4.56
CA GLN A 997 24.42 2.09 -5.24
C GLN A 997 24.96 3.48 -4.95
N VAL A 998 25.22 3.79 -3.67
CA VAL A 998 25.83 5.07 -3.27
C VAL A 998 27.17 5.27 -3.99
N LYS A 999 28.04 4.24 -4.00
CA LYS A 999 29.34 4.30 -4.69
C LYS A 999 29.18 4.56 -6.19
N ARG A 1000 28.18 3.93 -6.83
CA ARG A 1000 27.89 4.09 -8.26
C ARG A 1000 27.41 5.51 -8.60
N VAL A 1001 26.51 6.06 -7.80
CA VAL A 1001 25.88 7.36 -8.09
C VAL A 1001 26.72 8.53 -7.60
N GLU A 1002 27.28 8.41 -6.39
CA GLU A 1002 28.00 9.49 -5.71
C GLU A 1002 29.53 9.46 -5.90
N GLY A 1003 30.05 8.43 -6.59
CA GLY A 1003 31.48 8.22 -6.81
C GLY A 1003 32.22 7.62 -5.62
N ASN A 1004 31.84 7.96 -4.38
CA ASN A 1004 32.41 7.44 -3.14
C ASN A 1004 31.35 6.64 -2.36
N GLY A 1005 31.74 5.49 -1.81
CA GLY A 1005 30.88 4.63 -1.01
C GLY A 1005 30.70 5.17 0.43
N VAL A 1006 29.67 4.66 1.11
CA VAL A 1006 29.46 4.83 2.55
C VAL A 1006 29.89 3.55 3.26
N ARG A 1007 30.21 3.66 4.56
CA ARG A 1007 30.68 2.55 5.38
C ARG A 1007 29.52 1.73 5.98
N HIS A 1008 29.80 0.50 6.40
CA HIS A 1008 28.92 -0.26 7.26
C HIS A 1008 29.01 0.25 8.72
N PRO A 1009 27.94 0.20 9.54
CA PRO A 1009 27.98 0.64 10.94
C PRO A 1009 29.10 -0.02 11.77
N LEU A 1010 29.39 -1.31 11.55
CA LEU A 1010 30.49 -1.99 12.24
C LEU A 1010 31.87 -1.37 11.99
N GLN A 1011 32.08 -0.76 10.81
CA GLN A 1011 33.33 -0.09 10.47
C GLN A 1011 33.48 1.24 11.22
N ALA A 1012 32.38 1.96 11.43
CA ALA A 1012 32.37 3.16 12.26
C ALA A 1012 32.60 2.80 13.74
N LEU A 1013 32.00 1.72 14.23
CA LEU A 1013 32.28 1.22 15.59
C LEU A 1013 33.75 0.85 15.78
N LEU A 1014 34.34 0.18 14.81
CA LEU A 1014 35.77 -0.17 14.86
C LEU A 1014 36.66 1.06 14.95
N GLU A 1015 36.31 2.16 14.27
CA GLU A 1015 37.01 3.45 14.38
C GLU A 1015 36.78 4.11 15.74
N ILE A 1016 35.58 4.08 16.29
CA ILE A 1016 35.26 4.65 17.61
C ILE A 1016 36.00 3.93 18.75
N ILE A 1017 36.18 2.63 18.59
CA ILE A 1017 36.85 1.81 19.61
C ILE A 1017 38.40 2.00 19.53
N GLY A 1018 38.92 2.51 18.45
CA GLY A 1018 40.35 2.76 18.18
C GLY A 1018 41.05 1.56 17.56
#